data_2c9a3b945f6a3c621bcc31376babb723
#
_entry.id   2c9a3b945f6a3c621bcc31376babb723
#
_cell.length_a   1.000
_cell.length_b   1.000
_cell.length_c   1.000
_cell.angle_alpha   90.00
_cell.angle_beta   90.00
_cell.angle_gamma   90.00
#
_symmetry.space_group_name_H-M   'P 1'
#
loop_
_entity.id
_entity.type
_entity.pdbx_description
1 polymer ?
#
loop_
_entity_poly.entity_id
_entity_poly.type
_entity_poly.pdbx_seq_one_letter_code
_entity_poly.pdbx_strand_id
1 'polypeptide(L)'
;MVGSNEAPAANRAAEKEEAQIAMMRQMQQQMQAMQQQQQQQQGDEEEELSALERFCTDVTDEARRGLLDPLVGREEEVRRLIHILCRRTKNNPVLLGQSGVGKTAIVEGLAQRIVADDVPHALRGAKLLEVDLGAVGAGCQMPGEFEERLTIIVQEVVDATAKGPVVLFIDDIHNLCPAPPMNNNGAAILKPALGRGLLRCVGATSADKFKKTIEQDAALERRFQQVPVEEPSVDETVSILRGLRPRYEQHHNIAISEGAVLAAAQLSARYVSGRQLPDKAIDLLDEAAAAVRMTKTSKPDGLDMADRKIAQLMKEKDQLLRKNAGELAKAGTSNIAAAELQKIAAALSVEKKARKELQQKYEVERRVHDEYRRAFANNSFIKRKVENAKMKIEQASNADAGSVLAAELTRAQDELSKLEQQVRVTQDELTAAEAAVLELKDGGTLMREEVTDSDVASVVSRWTGVPVAKLVSSEKAKLLQLEAELHQRVIGQEAAVTSVAEAVQRSRADLADPNGPVASFMFLGPTGVGKTELAKALANYLFNSDTALVRLDMSEYMEKHSVARLIGAPPGYVGYDEGGMLTDAVRQKPYSVVLFDEIEKAHVDVFNVLLQLLDEGHVTDTQGRNVSFRNCLIIMTSNLGSDEISYANKRRNKGNVKDAVMQHVRSHFRPEFVNRIDEFIVFEPLTHAQIEEIVQLQTKKLSKRIDSQRMNLSLDRSAIEHLARQGYDPAYGARPVRRAIQRELIQPLANAMLRGVFNEDDTILVTADREGICLSNGPKIVREHFDVHAADSEDEKY
;
A
#
# COMPACT_ATOMS: atom_id res chain seq x y z
N MET A 1 -35.40 77.94 -29.15
CA MET A 1 -36.00 76.89 -30.00
C MET A 1 -34.91 75.94 -30.39
N VAL A 2 -34.80 74.86 -29.75
CA VAL A 2 -34.39 73.54 -30.28
C VAL A 2 -34.79 72.56 -29.18
N GLY A 3 -35.81 71.79 -29.46
CA GLY A 3 -36.42 70.82 -28.54
C GLY A 3 -35.79 69.49 -28.70
N SER A 4 -35.60 68.85 -27.56
CA SER A 4 -35.50 67.46 -27.18
C SER A 4 -36.14 66.42 -28.14
N ASN A 5 -35.31 65.44 -28.54
CA ASN A 5 -35.78 64.21 -29.16
C ASN A 5 -34.82 63.02 -28.75
N GLU A 6 -34.84 62.67 -27.46
CA GLU A 6 -34.08 61.50 -26.93
C GLU A 6 -34.91 60.54 -26.11
N ALA A 7 -36.22 60.65 -26.04
CA ALA A 7 -37.07 59.84 -25.18
C ALA A 7 -37.60 58.50 -25.77
N PRO A 8 -37.55 58.11 -27.06
CA PRO A 8 -38.15 56.83 -27.51
C PRO A 8 -37.17 55.66 -27.58
N ALA A 9 -35.84 55.83 -27.44
CA ALA A 9 -34.89 54.74 -27.54
C ALA A 9 -34.67 53.97 -26.25
N ALA A 10 -34.74 54.66 -25.10
CA ALA A 10 -34.58 54.05 -23.79
C ALA A 10 -35.79 53.13 -23.38
N ASN A 11 -36.99 53.50 -23.74
CA ASN A 11 -38.22 52.70 -23.50
C ASN A 11 -38.20 51.40 -24.33
N ARG A 12 -37.70 51.39 -25.56
CA ARG A 12 -37.61 50.18 -26.37
C ARG A 12 -36.52 49.18 -25.88
N ALA A 13 -35.48 49.67 -25.23
CA ALA A 13 -34.45 48.81 -24.62
C ALA A 13 -35.02 48.16 -23.36
N ALA A 14 -35.72 48.89 -22.49
CA ALA A 14 -36.35 48.33 -21.29
C ALA A 14 -37.43 47.30 -21.61
N GLU A 15 -38.28 47.55 -22.63
CA GLU A 15 -39.31 46.58 -23.08
C GLU A 15 -38.68 45.30 -23.66
N LYS A 16 -37.51 45.36 -24.30
CA LYS A 16 -36.80 44.19 -24.76
C LYS A 16 -36.14 43.38 -23.62
N GLU A 17 -35.67 44.06 -22.61
CA GLU A 17 -35.10 43.41 -21.42
C GLU A 17 -36.20 42.74 -20.60
N GLU A 18 -37.33 43.37 -20.41
CA GLU A 18 -38.51 42.77 -19.75
C GLU A 18 -39.05 41.56 -20.54
N ALA A 19 -39.10 41.65 -21.85
CA ALA A 19 -39.50 40.50 -22.71
C ALA A 19 -38.51 39.34 -22.63
N GLN A 20 -37.20 39.61 -22.54
CA GLN A 20 -36.19 38.58 -22.34
C GLN A 20 -36.28 37.93 -20.96
N ILE A 21 -36.49 38.70 -19.93
CA ILE A 21 -36.68 38.20 -18.55
C ILE A 21 -37.95 37.34 -18.45
N ALA A 22 -39.06 37.79 -19.11
CA ALA A 22 -40.29 37.01 -19.16
C ALA A 22 -40.10 35.68 -19.91
N MET A 23 -39.38 35.69 -21.02
CA MET A 23 -39.06 34.49 -21.80
C MET A 23 -38.16 33.51 -21.02
N MET A 24 -37.15 34.02 -20.29
CA MET A 24 -36.34 33.19 -19.40
C MET A 24 -37.14 32.57 -18.25
N ARG A 25 -38.05 33.32 -17.64
CA ARG A 25 -38.97 32.78 -16.59
C ARG A 25 -39.86 31.68 -17.14
N GLN A 26 -40.39 31.85 -18.34
CA GLN A 26 -41.23 30.87 -19.00
C GLN A 26 -40.46 29.61 -19.36
N MET A 27 -39.20 29.75 -19.80
CA MET A 27 -38.32 28.64 -20.09
C MET A 27 -37.91 27.89 -18.83
N GLN A 28 -37.67 28.58 -17.71
CA GLN A 28 -37.42 27.98 -16.40
C GLN A 28 -38.62 27.21 -15.87
N GLN A 29 -39.82 27.75 -16.03
CA GLN A 29 -41.06 27.05 -15.64
C GLN A 29 -41.33 25.82 -16.49
N GLN A 30 -41.05 25.88 -17.79
CA GLN A 30 -41.13 24.68 -18.66
C GLN A 30 -40.11 23.62 -18.31
N MET A 31 -38.86 24.02 -17.99
CA MET A 31 -37.84 23.07 -17.51
C MET A 31 -38.21 22.40 -16.19
N GLN A 32 -38.76 23.19 -15.23
CA GLN A 32 -39.21 22.63 -13.96
C GLN A 32 -40.42 21.69 -14.12
N ALA A 33 -41.35 22.02 -15.00
CA ALA A 33 -42.50 21.16 -15.32
C ALA A 33 -42.05 19.86 -16.03
N MET A 34 -41.06 19.96 -16.92
CA MET A 34 -40.47 18.80 -17.58
C MET A 34 -39.69 17.89 -16.62
N GLN A 35 -38.94 18.48 -15.67
CA GLN A 35 -38.30 17.74 -14.59
C GLN A 35 -39.31 17.07 -13.64
N GLN A 36 -40.41 17.75 -13.31
CA GLN A 36 -41.45 17.13 -12.51
C GLN A 36 -42.18 16.01 -13.23
N GLN A 37 -42.43 16.14 -14.56
CA GLN A 37 -43.01 15.06 -15.36
C GLN A 37 -42.04 13.87 -15.50
N GLN A 38 -40.72 14.11 -15.66
CA GLN A 38 -39.75 13.03 -15.68
C GLN A 38 -39.63 12.31 -14.33
N GLN A 39 -39.71 13.06 -13.21
CA GLN A 39 -39.74 12.47 -11.87
C GLN A 39 -41.00 11.67 -11.59
N GLN A 40 -42.16 12.12 -12.09
CA GLN A 40 -43.42 11.40 -11.97
C GLN A 40 -43.40 10.14 -12.85
N GLN A 41 -42.93 10.20 -14.11
CA GLN A 41 -42.78 9.02 -14.95
C GLN A 41 -41.81 8.00 -14.41
N GLN A 42 -40.67 8.43 -13.82
CA GLN A 42 -39.76 7.54 -13.12
C GLN A 42 -40.40 6.93 -11.86
N GLY A 43 -41.21 7.69 -11.13
CA GLY A 43 -41.95 7.19 -9.96
C GLY A 43 -43.01 6.15 -10.35
N ASP A 44 -43.76 6.37 -11.44
CA ASP A 44 -44.80 5.46 -11.92
C ASP A 44 -44.20 4.16 -12.51
N GLU A 45 -43.04 4.22 -13.19
CA GLU A 45 -42.30 3.05 -13.64
C GLU A 45 -41.68 2.25 -12.48
N GLU A 46 -41.25 2.95 -11.40
CA GLU A 46 -40.77 2.28 -10.20
C GLU A 46 -41.89 1.62 -9.37
N GLU A 47 -43.12 2.10 -9.40
CA GLU A 47 -44.30 1.48 -8.75
C GLU A 47 -44.76 0.20 -9.49
N GLU A 48 -44.50 0.04 -10.78
CA GLU A 48 -44.86 -1.17 -11.54
C GLU A 48 -43.88 -2.36 -11.31
N LEU A 49 -42.66 -2.11 -10.82
CA LEU A 49 -41.68 -3.17 -10.49
C LEU A 49 -41.97 -3.78 -9.12
N SER A 50 -41.93 -5.11 -9.03
CA SER A 50 -42.05 -5.80 -7.74
C SER A 50 -40.95 -5.40 -6.77
N ALA A 51 -41.19 -5.46 -5.44
CA ALA A 51 -40.18 -5.11 -4.46
C ALA A 51 -38.95 -6.05 -4.58
N LEU A 52 -39.12 -7.28 -5.03
CA LEU A 52 -38.04 -8.20 -5.32
C LEU A 52 -37.16 -7.71 -6.50
N GLU A 53 -37.76 -7.15 -7.54
CA GLU A 53 -36.98 -6.62 -8.69
C GLU A 53 -36.26 -5.31 -8.37
N ARG A 54 -36.78 -4.54 -7.43
CA ARG A 54 -36.17 -3.25 -7.00
C ARG A 54 -35.02 -3.44 -6.02
N PHE A 55 -35.15 -4.37 -5.08
CA PHE A 55 -34.26 -4.48 -3.91
C PHE A 55 -33.49 -5.78 -3.83
N CYS A 56 -33.74 -6.73 -4.74
CA CYS A 56 -33.07 -8.01 -4.74
C CYS A 56 -32.44 -8.30 -6.10
N THR A 57 -31.26 -8.91 -6.07
CA THR A 57 -30.57 -9.42 -7.26
C THR A 57 -30.76 -10.94 -7.36
N ASP A 58 -31.16 -11.46 -8.52
CA ASP A 58 -31.27 -12.91 -8.74
C ASP A 58 -29.89 -13.48 -9.12
N VAL A 59 -29.15 -13.96 -8.12
CA VAL A 59 -27.81 -14.55 -8.25
C VAL A 59 -27.83 -15.82 -9.12
N THR A 60 -28.96 -16.57 -9.14
CA THR A 60 -29.13 -17.74 -10.00
C THR A 60 -29.30 -17.37 -11.47
N ASP A 61 -29.88 -16.23 -11.78
CA ASP A 61 -29.95 -15.72 -13.16
C ASP A 61 -28.58 -15.22 -13.62
N GLU A 62 -27.82 -14.55 -12.76
CA GLU A 62 -26.42 -14.18 -13.05
C GLU A 62 -25.54 -15.41 -13.29
N ALA A 63 -25.72 -16.47 -12.50
CA ALA A 63 -25.05 -17.75 -12.72
C ALA A 63 -25.39 -18.36 -14.10
N ARG A 64 -26.67 -18.30 -14.53
CA ARG A 64 -27.10 -18.80 -15.88
C ARG A 64 -26.47 -17.98 -16.99
N ARG A 65 -26.31 -16.68 -16.80
CA ARG A 65 -25.66 -15.79 -17.78
C ARG A 65 -24.12 -15.92 -17.77
N GLY A 66 -23.55 -16.69 -16.85
CA GLY A 66 -22.11 -16.87 -16.71
C GLY A 66 -21.37 -15.62 -16.24
N LEU A 67 -22.05 -14.71 -15.54
CA LEU A 67 -21.47 -13.47 -15.03
C LEU A 67 -20.69 -13.67 -13.73
N LEU A 68 -21.01 -14.72 -12.96
CA LEU A 68 -20.38 -15.01 -11.69
C LEU A 68 -18.98 -15.63 -11.87
N ASP A 69 -18.09 -15.32 -10.96
CA ASP A 69 -16.75 -15.89 -10.92
C ASP A 69 -16.79 -17.39 -10.54
N PRO A 70 -15.89 -18.21 -11.10
CA PRO A 70 -15.84 -19.62 -10.78
C PRO A 70 -15.39 -19.81 -9.33
N LEU A 71 -16.15 -20.56 -8.55
CA LEU A 71 -15.75 -20.94 -7.20
C LEU A 71 -14.67 -22.02 -7.27
N VAL A 72 -13.51 -21.73 -6.70
CA VAL A 72 -12.39 -22.67 -6.58
C VAL A 72 -12.14 -22.94 -5.11
N GLY A 73 -12.11 -24.22 -4.74
CA GLY A 73 -12.06 -24.62 -3.33
C GLY A 73 -13.40 -24.41 -2.62
N ARG A 74 -13.38 -24.36 -1.31
CA ARG A 74 -14.58 -24.11 -0.45
C ARG A 74 -15.71 -25.13 -0.65
N GLU A 75 -15.37 -26.33 -1.11
CA GLU A 75 -16.37 -27.36 -1.36
C GLU A 75 -17.06 -27.85 -0.06
N GLU A 76 -16.31 -27.87 1.05
CA GLU A 76 -16.84 -28.29 2.33
C GLU A 76 -17.86 -27.28 2.88
N GLU A 77 -17.57 -26.00 2.75
CA GLU A 77 -18.46 -24.93 3.19
C GLU A 77 -19.75 -24.92 2.35
N VAL A 78 -19.66 -25.02 1.04
CA VAL A 78 -20.84 -25.10 0.15
C VAL A 78 -21.67 -26.37 0.46
N ARG A 79 -21.01 -27.52 0.63
CA ARG A 79 -21.67 -28.77 1.02
C ARG A 79 -22.37 -28.63 2.38
N ARG A 80 -21.73 -27.92 3.33
CA ARG A 80 -22.30 -27.63 4.64
C ARG A 80 -23.51 -26.69 4.54
N LEU A 81 -23.47 -25.66 3.69
CA LEU A 81 -24.63 -24.80 3.38
C LEU A 81 -25.80 -25.61 2.86
N ILE A 82 -25.59 -26.45 1.84
CA ILE A 82 -26.61 -27.31 1.23
C ILE A 82 -27.23 -28.23 2.31
N HIS A 83 -26.39 -28.85 3.12
CA HIS A 83 -26.86 -29.74 4.20
C HIS A 83 -27.75 -28.99 5.20
N ILE A 84 -27.39 -27.75 5.60
CA ILE A 84 -28.20 -26.95 6.54
C ILE A 84 -29.50 -26.51 5.89
N LEU A 85 -29.50 -26.03 4.65
CA LEU A 85 -30.68 -25.59 3.91
C LEU A 85 -31.72 -26.73 3.71
N CYS A 86 -31.27 -27.99 3.68
CA CYS A 86 -32.14 -29.18 3.58
C CYS A 86 -32.70 -29.65 4.92
N ARG A 87 -32.32 -29.05 6.06
CA ARG A 87 -32.83 -29.44 7.40
C ARG A 87 -34.28 -29.01 7.57
N ARG A 88 -34.97 -29.73 8.45
CA ARG A 88 -36.37 -29.40 8.82
C ARG A 88 -36.43 -28.21 9.78
N THR A 89 -35.47 -28.11 10.69
CA THR A 89 -35.34 -27.02 11.68
C THR A 89 -33.92 -26.52 11.69
N LYS A 90 -33.73 -25.24 12.03
CA LYS A 90 -32.42 -24.54 11.90
C LYS A 90 -31.82 -24.64 10.51
N ASN A 91 -32.67 -24.38 9.53
CA ASN A 91 -32.37 -24.49 8.10
C ASN A 91 -31.77 -23.20 7.51
N ASN A 92 -31.39 -22.24 8.36
CA ASN A 92 -30.81 -20.98 7.93
C ASN A 92 -29.33 -20.97 8.33
N PRO A 93 -28.41 -21.15 7.39
CA PRO A 93 -26.98 -21.01 7.67
C PRO A 93 -26.58 -19.55 7.80
N VAL A 94 -25.58 -19.28 8.64
CA VAL A 94 -24.87 -18.00 8.70
C VAL A 94 -23.38 -18.24 8.54
N LEU A 95 -22.78 -17.59 7.51
CA LEU A 95 -21.36 -17.63 7.24
C LEU A 95 -20.64 -16.66 8.16
N LEU A 96 -19.74 -17.18 8.99
CA LEU A 96 -18.96 -16.41 9.96
C LEU A 96 -17.50 -16.39 9.54
N GLY A 97 -17.00 -15.22 9.16
CA GLY A 97 -15.61 -15.03 8.77
C GLY A 97 -15.27 -13.56 8.65
N GLN A 98 -13.99 -13.26 8.63
CA GLN A 98 -13.51 -11.90 8.46
C GLN A 98 -13.87 -11.35 7.06
N SER A 99 -13.78 -10.03 6.87
CA SER A 99 -13.97 -9.45 5.54
C SER A 99 -12.88 -9.92 4.59
N GLY A 100 -13.25 -10.25 3.34
CA GLY A 100 -12.29 -10.69 2.32
C GLY A 100 -11.95 -12.19 2.30
N VAL A 101 -12.56 -13.05 3.18
CA VAL A 101 -12.31 -14.49 3.16
C VAL A 101 -13.11 -15.26 2.10
N GLY A 102 -13.99 -14.58 1.34
CA GLY A 102 -14.78 -15.17 0.27
C GLY A 102 -16.16 -15.69 0.69
N LYS A 103 -16.83 -15.07 1.67
CA LYS A 103 -18.19 -15.46 2.10
C LYS A 103 -19.22 -15.35 0.97
N THR A 104 -19.22 -14.26 0.24
CA THR A 104 -20.13 -14.03 -0.89
C THR A 104 -19.86 -15.02 -2.02
N ALA A 105 -18.60 -15.30 -2.34
CA ALA A 105 -18.21 -16.31 -3.34
C ALA A 105 -18.73 -17.72 -3.02
N ILE A 106 -18.84 -18.10 -1.75
CA ILE A 106 -19.44 -19.39 -1.34
C ILE A 106 -20.93 -19.43 -1.70
N VAL A 107 -21.63 -18.31 -1.55
CA VAL A 107 -23.07 -18.21 -1.92
C VAL A 107 -23.25 -18.20 -3.42
N GLU A 108 -22.40 -17.49 -4.15
CA GLU A 108 -22.34 -17.52 -5.63
C GLU A 108 -22.05 -18.94 -6.15
N GLY A 109 -21.12 -19.66 -5.49
CA GLY A 109 -20.85 -21.07 -5.80
C GLY A 109 -22.06 -21.99 -5.55
N LEU A 110 -22.87 -21.70 -4.52
CA LEU A 110 -24.14 -22.38 -4.31
C LEU A 110 -25.11 -22.12 -5.50
N ALA A 111 -25.21 -20.88 -5.98
CA ALA A 111 -26.01 -20.52 -7.15
C ALA A 111 -25.57 -21.29 -8.40
N GLN A 112 -24.26 -21.37 -8.65
CA GLN A 112 -23.70 -22.15 -9.77
C GLN A 112 -24.07 -23.63 -9.69
N ARG A 113 -23.98 -24.25 -8.50
CA ARG A 113 -24.41 -25.65 -8.31
C ARG A 113 -25.92 -25.86 -8.48
N ILE A 114 -26.74 -24.87 -8.08
CA ILE A 114 -28.20 -24.92 -8.33
C ILE A 114 -28.48 -24.93 -9.84
N VAL A 115 -27.80 -24.07 -10.58
CA VAL A 115 -27.94 -23.97 -12.04
C VAL A 115 -27.41 -25.23 -12.75
N ALA A 116 -26.32 -25.83 -12.26
CA ALA A 116 -25.75 -27.06 -12.76
C ALA A 116 -26.52 -28.34 -12.32
N ASP A 117 -27.61 -28.19 -11.56
CA ASP A 117 -28.42 -29.30 -11.00
C ASP A 117 -27.65 -30.23 -10.05
N ASP A 118 -26.49 -29.77 -9.55
CA ASP A 118 -25.63 -30.48 -8.58
C ASP A 118 -26.04 -30.18 -7.12
N VAL A 119 -27.35 -30.32 -6.85
CA VAL A 119 -27.96 -30.09 -5.54
C VAL A 119 -29.05 -31.16 -5.25
N PRO A 120 -29.34 -31.42 -3.95
CA PRO A 120 -30.44 -32.29 -3.56
C PRO A 120 -31.79 -31.82 -4.12
N HIS A 121 -32.71 -32.75 -4.28
CA HIS A 121 -34.05 -32.50 -4.85
C HIS A 121 -34.80 -31.31 -4.21
N ALA A 122 -34.55 -31.03 -2.91
CA ALA A 122 -35.18 -29.95 -2.17
C ALA A 122 -34.71 -28.53 -2.60
N LEU A 123 -33.60 -28.42 -3.34
CA LEU A 123 -33.01 -27.17 -3.82
C LEU A 123 -32.93 -27.11 -5.36
N ARG A 124 -33.40 -28.13 -6.08
CA ARG A 124 -33.42 -28.07 -7.54
C ARG A 124 -34.36 -26.98 -8.03
N GLY A 125 -33.88 -26.21 -8.98
CA GLY A 125 -34.59 -25.06 -9.52
C GLY A 125 -34.86 -23.93 -8.52
N ALA A 126 -34.17 -23.94 -7.40
CA ALA A 126 -34.28 -22.86 -6.41
C ALA A 126 -33.77 -21.54 -7.00
N LYS A 127 -34.44 -20.45 -6.63
CA LYS A 127 -33.95 -19.09 -6.88
C LYS A 127 -33.18 -18.62 -5.66
N LEU A 128 -31.99 -18.11 -5.87
CA LEU A 128 -31.18 -17.44 -4.86
C LEU A 128 -31.27 -15.93 -5.07
N LEU A 129 -31.91 -15.23 -4.14
CA LEU A 129 -32.12 -13.79 -4.18
C LEU A 129 -31.24 -13.13 -3.14
N GLU A 130 -30.39 -12.23 -3.56
CA GLU A 130 -29.56 -11.36 -2.69
C GLU A 130 -30.29 -10.06 -2.40
N VAL A 131 -30.46 -9.73 -1.12
CA VAL A 131 -31.09 -8.47 -0.69
C VAL A 131 -30.04 -7.40 -0.50
N ASP A 132 -30.16 -6.29 -1.20
CA ASP A 132 -29.37 -5.08 -0.99
C ASP A 132 -29.98 -4.24 0.15
N LEU A 133 -29.48 -4.44 1.37
CA LEU A 133 -29.90 -3.66 2.55
C LEU A 133 -29.60 -2.16 2.39
N GLY A 134 -28.60 -1.79 1.60
CA GLY A 134 -28.28 -0.39 1.30
C GLY A 134 -29.38 0.25 0.44
N ALA A 135 -29.84 -0.45 -0.61
CA ALA A 135 -30.93 0.01 -1.46
C ALA A 135 -32.26 0.09 -0.69
N VAL A 136 -32.54 -0.88 0.19
CA VAL A 136 -33.74 -0.86 1.06
C VAL A 136 -33.73 0.33 1.99
N GLY A 137 -32.54 0.68 2.55
CA GLY A 137 -32.39 1.83 3.44
C GLY A 137 -32.28 3.18 2.73
N ALA A 138 -31.96 3.19 1.45
CA ALA A 138 -31.81 4.42 0.69
C ALA A 138 -33.13 5.17 0.57
N GLY A 139 -33.10 6.49 0.88
CA GLY A 139 -34.27 7.36 0.81
C GLY A 139 -35.29 7.20 1.94
N CYS A 140 -35.06 6.33 2.94
CA CYS A 140 -35.92 6.26 4.13
C CYS A 140 -35.71 7.52 4.98
N GLN A 141 -36.75 8.35 5.07
CA GLN A 141 -36.73 9.59 5.86
C GLN A 141 -37.50 9.47 7.18
N MET A 142 -38.47 8.57 7.25
CA MET A 142 -39.30 8.36 8.44
C MET A 142 -38.94 7.03 9.14
N PRO A 143 -38.99 7.01 10.49
CA PRO A 143 -38.88 5.75 11.23
C PRO A 143 -40.01 4.79 10.79
N GLY A 144 -39.63 3.54 10.42
CA GLY A 144 -40.58 2.52 10.00
C GLY A 144 -40.65 2.26 8.50
N GLU A 145 -40.18 3.17 7.63
CA GLU A 145 -40.16 2.94 6.17
C GLU A 145 -39.28 1.77 5.76
N PHE A 146 -38.13 1.59 6.44
CA PHE A 146 -37.25 0.47 6.25
C PHE A 146 -37.90 -0.87 6.61
N GLU A 147 -38.60 -0.87 7.74
CA GLU A 147 -39.36 -2.04 8.22
C GLU A 147 -40.52 -2.39 7.29
N GLU A 148 -41.22 -1.39 6.76
CA GLU A 148 -42.30 -1.60 5.81
C GLU A 148 -41.80 -2.22 4.51
N ARG A 149 -40.76 -1.66 3.90
CA ARG A 149 -40.12 -2.20 2.69
C ARG A 149 -39.62 -3.63 2.91
N LEU A 150 -38.93 -3.89 4.02
CA LEU A 150 -38.47 -5.22 4.33
C LEU A 150 -39.64 -6.22 4.54
N THR A 151 -40.75 -5.76 5.12
CA THR A 151 -41.95 -6.59 5.27
C THR A 151 -42.55 -6.97 3.92
N ILE A 152 -42.65 -6.06 2.96
CA ILE A 152 -43.09 -6.31 1.60
C ILE A 152 -42.18 -7.34 0.91
N ILE A 153 -40.85 -7.15 0.98
CA ILE A 153 -39.86 -8.07 0.42
C ILE A 153 -40.04 -9.49 1.00
N VAL A 154 -40.13 -9.61 2.32
CA VAL A 154 -40.33 -10.92 2.98
C VAL A 154 -41.66 -11.57 2.56
N GLN A 155 -42.74 -10.80 2.43
CA GLN A 155 -44.02 -11.31 2.00
C GLN A 155 -43.97 -11.81 0.54
N GLU A 156 -43.36 -11.05 -0.38
CA GLU A 156 -43.22 -11.44 -1.78
C GLU A 156 -42.32 -12.71 -1.92
N VAL A 157 -41.24 -12.82 -1.09
CA VAL A 157 -40.42 -14.05 -1.05
C VAL A 157 -41.22 -15.25 -0.58
N VAL A 158 -42.06 -15.09 0.45
CA VAL A 158 -42.94 -16.15 0.94
C VAL A 158 -43.94 -16.58 -0.13
N ASP A 159 -44.53 -15.61 -0.83
CA ASP A 159 -45.47 -15.88 -1.93
C ASP A 159 -44.77 -16.55 -3.14
N ALA A 160 -43.53 -16.14 -3.43
CA ALA A 160 -42.70 -16.79 -4.45
C ALA A 160 -42.30 -18.21 -4.06
N THR A 161 -42.10 -18.49 -2.78
CA THR A 161 -41.82 -19.85 -2.27
C THR A 161 -42.98 -20.84 -2.52
N ALA A 162 -44.20 -20.34 -2.63
CA ALA A 162 -45.34 -21.15 -3.03
C ALA A 162 -45.28 -21.64 -4.48
N LYS A 163 -44.55 -20.95 -5.35
CA LYS A 163 -44.34 -21.27 -6.78
C LYS A 163 -43.12 -22.15 -7.03
N GLY A 164 -42.13 -22.08 -6.14
CA GLY A 164 -40.88 -22.82 -6.21
C GLY A 164 -39.95 -22.54 -5.03
N PRO A 165 -38.91 -23.34 -4.79
CA PRO A 165 -38.00 -23.09 -3.67
C PRO A 165 -37.23 -21.77 -3.89
N VAL A 166 -37.27 -20.89 -2.89
CA VAL A 166 -36.53 -19.62 -2.87
C VAL A 166 -35.58 -19.59 -1.68
N VAL A 167 -34.37 -19.13 -1.87
CA VAL A 167 -33.37 -18.91 -0.80
C VAL A 167 -33.00 -17.43 -0.82
N LEU A 168 -33.16 -16.77 0.31
CA LEU A 168 -32.78 -15.38 0.48
C LEU A 168 -31.34 -15.28 1.00
N PHE A 169 -30.51 -14.52 0.34
CA PHE A 169 -29.17 -14.19 0.82
C PHE A 169 -29.12 -12.76 1.38
N ILE A 170 -28.56 -12.60 2.57
CA ILE A 170 -28.40 -11.30 3.22
C ILE A 170 -26.93 -11.18 3.61
N ASP A 171 -26.22 -10.35 2.87
CA ASP A 171 -24.85 -10.00 3.29
C ASP A 171 -24.91 -8.97 4.42
N ASP A 172 -23.90 -9.00 5.27
CA ASP A 172 -23.82 -8.18 6.49
C ASP A 172 -25.14 -8.20 7.31
N ILE A 173 -25.68 -9.42 7.54
CA ILE A 173 -26.95 -9.64 8.27
C ILE A 173 -27.03 -8.95 9.64
N HIS A 174 -25.90 -8.59 10.23
CA HIS A 174 -25.83 -7.83 11.49
C HIS A 174 -26.48 -6.44 11.39
N ASN A 175 -26.56 -5.85 10.17
CA ASN A 175 -27.19 -4.55 9.94
C ASN A 175 -28.71 -4.57 10.13
N LEU A 176 -29.33 -5.76 10.21
CA LEU A 176 -30.76 -5.92 10.54
C LEU A 176 -31.06 -5.76 12.04
N CYS A 177 -30.03 -5.85 12.88
CA CYS A 177 -30.18 -5.69 14.33
C CYS A 177 -30.02 -4.22 14.73
N PRO A 178 -30.82 -3.74 15.69
CA PRO A 178 -30.75 -2.36 16.12
C PRO A 178 -29.38 -2.03 16.71
N ALA A 179 -28.72 -1.01 16.14
CA ALA A 179 -27.51 -0.43 16.68
C ALA A 179 -27.65 1.10 16.69
N PRO A 180 -27.26 1.79 17.77
CA PRO A 180 -27.26 3.25 17.78
C PRO A 180 -26.31 3.79 16.68
N PRO A 181 -26.68 4.85 15.93
CA PRO A 181 -27.85 5.73 16.09
C PRO A 181 -29.11 5.30 15.33
N MET A 182 -29.08 4.23 14.53
CA MET A 182 -30.23 3.76 13.76
C MET A 182 -30.97 2.66 14.55
N ASN A 183 -32.21 2.92 14.92
CA ASN A 183 -33.08 1.93 15.57
C ASN A 183 -33.84 1.05 14.55
N ASN A 184 -33.20 0.61 13.48
CA ASN A 184 -33.81 -0.28 12.50
C ASN A 184 -33.99 -1.68 13.12
N ASN A 185 -35.22 -2.15 13.26
CA ASN A 185 -35.53 -3.45 13.84
C ASN A 185 -35.95 -4.48 12.78
N GLY A 186 -35.17 -4.58 11.70
CA GLY A 186 -35.43 -5.55 10.62
C GLY A 186 -35.40 -7.02 11.13
N ALA A 187 -34.66 -7.27 12.18
CA ALA A 187 -34.62 -8.57 12.84
C ALA A 187 -36.00 -9.02 13.35
N ALA A 188 -36.83 -8.09 13.85
CA ALA A 188 -38.18 -8.41 14.33
C ALA A 188 -39.12 -8.91 13.21
N ILE A 189 -38.92 -8.44 11.98
CA ILE A 189 -39.69 -8.80 10.80
C ILE A 189 -39.35 -10.20 10.31
N LEU A 190 -38.07 -10.56 10.34
CA LEU A 190 -37.61 -11.88 9.89
C LEU A 190 -37.98 -13.01 10.87
N LYS A 191 -38.06 -12.72 12.18
CA LYS A 191 -38.33 -13.73 13.23
C LYS A 191 -39.57 -14.60 12.97
N PRO A 192 -40.74 -14.06 12.61
CA PRO A 192 -41.94 -14.87 12.35
C PRO A 192 -41.79 -15.78 11.14
N ALA A 193 -41.21 -15.28 10.02
CA ALA A 193 -41.03 -16.03 8.79
C ALA A 193 -40.00 -17.16 8.96
N LEU A 194 -38.86 -16.87 9.59
CA LEU A 194 -37.86 -17.88 9.96
C LEU A 194 -38.39 -18.90 10.98
N GLY A 195 -39.21 -18.41 11.93
CA GLY A 195 -39.82 -19.26 12.99
C GLY A 195 -40.77 -20.32 12.45
N ARG A 196 -41.52 -20.00 11.44
CA ARG A 196 -42.50 -20.91 10.81
C ARG A 196 -41.87 -21.79 9.72
N GLY A 197 -40.58 -21.57 9.38
CA GLY A 197 -39.87 -22.27 8.31
C GLY A 197 -40.37 -21.90 6.90
N LEU A 198 -41.06 -20.78 6.77
CA LEU A 198 -41.58 -20.25 5.50
C LEU A 198 -40.49 -19.61 4.65
N LEU A 199 -39.42 -19.15 5.28
CA LEU A 199 -38.27 -18.49 4.65
C LEU A 199 -37.02 -19.33 4.88
N ARG A 200 -36.26 -19.55 3.81
CA ARG A 200 -34.88 -20.05 3.88
C ARG A 200 -33.94 -18.89 3.66
N CYS A 201 -33.06 -18.64 4.62
CA CYS A 201 -32.16 -17.50 4.59
C CYS A 201 -30.71 -17.96 4.78
N VAL A 202 -29.81 -17.44 3.98
CA VAL A 202 -28.36 -17.50 4.17
C VAL A 202 -27.91 -16.13 4.63
N GLY A 203 -27.24 -16.05 5.78
CA GLY A 203 -26.64 -14.80 6.25
C GLY A 203 -25.13 -14.84 6.11
N ALA A 204 -24.49 -13.70 5.97
CA ALA A 204 -23.04 -13.56 6.07
C ALA A 204 -22.68 -12.41 7.02
N THR A 205 -21.67 -12.61 7.89
CA THR A 205 -21.18 -11.57 8.79
C THR A 205 -19.82 -11.96 9.40
N SER A 206 -19.20 -11.07 10.14
CA SER A 206 -18.01 -11.41 10.95
C SER A 206 -18.39 -11.98 12.30
N ALA A 207 -17.52 -12.83 12.87
CA ALA A 207 -17.78 -13.48 14.16
C ALA A 207 -17.99 -12.46 15.29
N ASP A 208 -17.25 -11.36 15.30
CA ASP A 208 -17.36 -10.31 16.32
C ASP A 208 -18.69 -9.56 16.24
N LYS A 209 -19.13 -9.24 15.02
CA LYS A 209 -20.40 -8.57 14.79
C LYS A 209 -21.58 -9.52 15.12
N PHE A 210 -21.44 -10.81 14.78
CA PHE A 210 -22.43 -11.82 15.14
C PHE A 210 -22.65 -11.90 16.65
N LYS A 211 -21.57 -11.97 17.43
CA LYS A 211 -21.62 -11.99 18.90
C LYS A 211 -22.27 -10.75 19.50
N LYS A 212 -21.96 -9.57 18.93
CA LYS A 212 -22.48 -8.28 19.43
C LYS A 212 -23.95 -8.03 19.08
N THR A 213 -24.49 -8.70 18.08
CA THR A 213 -25.84 -8.43 17.55
C THR A 213 -26.74 -9.64 17.61
N ILE A 214 -26.53 -10.66 16.78
CA ILE A 214 -27.46 -11.80 16.62
C ILE A 214 -27.43 -12.74 17.81
N GLU A 215 -26.28 -12.97 18.42
CA GLU A 215 -26.12 -13.84 19.60
C GLU A 215 -26.79 -13.25 20.86
N GLN A 216 -26.93 -11.92 20.94
CA GLN A 216 -27.66 -11.27 22.03
C GLN A 216 -29.19 -11.50 21.95
N ASP A 217 -29.70 -11.86 20.77
CA ASP A 217 -31.10 -12.16 20.54
C ASP A 217 -31.31 -13.67 20.47
N ALA A 218 -31.66 -14.28 21.60
CA ALA A 218 -31.84 -15.75 21.74
C ALA A 218 -32.90 -16.32 20.77
N ALA A 219 -33.80 -15.51 20.24
CA ALA A 219 -34.80 -15.96 19.27
C ALA A 219 -34.20 -16.09 17.85
N LEU A 220 -33.29 -15.21 17.47
CA LEU A 220 -32.54 -15.29 16.21
C LEU A 220 -31.43 -16.33 16.29
N GLU A 221 -30.65 -16.36 17.33
CA GLU A 221 -29.59 -17.35 17.52
C GLU A 221 -30.06 -18.79 17.32
N ARG A 222 -31.23 -19.12 17.87
CA ARG A 222 -31.82 -20.46 17.70
C ARG A 222 -32.26 -20.79 16.28
N ARG A 223 -32.36 -19.83 15.38
CA ARG A 223 -32.81 -20.01 13.99
C ARG A 223 -31.68 -20.17 13.02
N PHE A 224 -30.50 -19.62 13.35
CA PHE A 224 -29.32 -19.68 12.52
C PHE A 224 -28.39 -20.81 12.94
N GLN A 225 -27.77 -21.44 11.94
CA GLN A 225 -26.68 -22.40 12.14
C GLN A 225 -25.38 -21.79 11.63
N GLN A 226 -24.41 -21.67 12.53
CA GLN A 226 -23.12 -21.10 12.21
C GLN A 226 -22.31 -22.02 11.28
N VAL A 227 -21.66 -21.42 10.27
CA VAL A 227 -20.70 -22.02 9.36
C VAL A 227 -19.45 -21.15 9.39
N PRO A 228 -18.39 -21.58 10.09
CA PRO A 228 -17.14 -20.82 10.10
C PRO A 228 -16.50 -20.85 8.71
N VAL A 229 -15.99 -19.70 8.27
CA VAL A 229 -15.22 -19.52 7.04
C VAL A 229 -13.87 -18.95 7.45
N GLU A 230 -12.86 -19.78 7.40
CA GLU A 230 -11.49 -19.41 7.77
C GLU A 230 -10.74 -18.80 6.58
N GLU A 231 -9.64 -18.09 6.86
CA GLU A 231 -8.74 -17.59 5.83
C GLU A 231 -8.10 -18.78 5.09
N PRO A 232 -8.11 -18.82 3.76
CA PRO A 232 -7.47 -19.89 3.01
C PRO A 232 -5.96 -19.84 3.15
N SER A 233 -5.33 -21.00 3.05
CA SER A 233 -3.87 -21.11 2.97
C SER A 233 -3.31 -20.44 1.70
N VAL A 234 -2.00 -20.22 1.67
CA VAL A 234 -1.33 -19.64 0.49
C VAL A 234 -1.53 -20.54 -0.74
N ASP A 235 -1.44 -21.86 -0.59
CA ASP A 235 -1.60 -22.83 -1.68
C ASP A 235 -3.03 -22.88 -2.22
N GLU A 236 -4.02 -22.80 -1.33
CA GLU A 236 -5.43 -22.68 -1.74
C GLU A 236 -5.66 -21.34 -2.44
N THR A 237 -5.06 -20.25 -1.97
CA THR A 237 -5.15 -18.94 -2.61
C THR A 237 -4.54 -18.97 -4.02
N VAL A 238 -3.40 -19.64 -4.23
CA VAL A 238 -2.82 -19.83 -5.55
C VAL A 238 -3.81 -20.55 -6.48
N SER A 239 -4.49 -21.58 -5.96
CA SER A 239 -5.50 -22.32 -6.74
C SER A 239 -6.70 -21.44 -7.10
N ILE A 240 -7.15 -20.59 -6.18
CA ILE A 240 -8.22 -19.61 -6.42
C ILE A 240 -7.79 -18.61 -7.50
N LEU A 241 -6.61 -18.04 -7.39
CA LEU A 241 -6.08 -17.07 -8.36
C LEU A 241 -5.93 -17.68 -9.76
N ARG A 242 -5.50 -18.97 -9.85
CA ARG A 242 -5.45 -19.70 -11.13
C ARG A 242 -6.83 -19.83 -11.77
N GLY A 243 -7.85 -20.09 -10.98
CA GLY A 243 -9.24 -20.16 -11.47
C GLY A 243 -9.79 -18.82 -11.96
N LEU A 244 -9.39 -17.72 -11.30
CA LEU A 244 -9.81 -16.36 -11.65
C LEU A 244 -8.97 -15.74 -12.78
N ARG A 245 -7.74 -16.21 -12.98
CA ARG A 245 -6.79 -15.71 -13.98
C ARG A 245 -7.39 -15.46 -15.36
N PRO A 246 -8.15 -16.39 -16.00
CA PRO A 246 -8.68 -16.17 -17.34
C PRO A 246 -9.63 -14.97 -17.44
N ARG A 247 -10.38 -14.67 -16.37
CA ARG A 247 -11.29 -13.52 -16.33
C ARG A 247 -10.53 -12.20 -16.22
N TYR A 248 -9.52 -12.14 -15.36
CA TYR A 248 -8.67 -10.95 -15.24
C TYR A 248 -7.85 -10.70 -16.51
N GLU A 249 -7.32 -11.76 -17.14
CA GLU A 249 -6.67 -11.68 -18.46
C GLU A 249 -7.61 -11.12 -19.53
N GLN A 250 -8.86 -11.55 -19.53
CA GLN A 250 -9.88 -11.05 -20.45
C GLN A 250 -10.26 -9.59 -20.16
N HIS A 251 -10.43 -9.24 -18.89
CA HIS A 251 -10.80 -7.87 -18.49
C HIS A 251 -9.71 -6.85 -18.83
N HIS A 252 -8.47 -7.14 -18.46
CA HIS A 252 -7.33 -6.24 -18.70
C HIS A 252 -6.72 -6.39 -20.10
N ASN A 253 -7.04 -7.46 -20.82
CA ASN A 253 -6.44 -7.81 -22.12
C ASN A 253 -4.91 -7.91 -22.05
N ILE A 254 -4.42 -8.61 -21.02
CA ILE A 254 -3.01 -8.82 -20.68
C ILE A 254 -2.86 -10.23 -20.13
N ALA A 255 -1.78 -10.92 -20.51
CA ALA A 255 -1.45 -12.23 -19.95
C ALA A 255 -0.91 -12.09 -18.52
N ILE A 256 -1.20 -13.07 -17.68
CA ILE A 256 -0.70 -13.12 -16.29
C ILE A 256 0.20 -14.33 -16.16
N SER A 257 1.45 -14.14 -15.79
CA SER A 257 2.40 -15.24 -15.60
C SER A 257 2.06 -16.07 -14.36
N GLU A 258 2.46 -17.33 -14.38
CA GLU A 258 2.35 -18.19 -13.20
C GLU A 258 3.18 -17.66 -12.03
N GLY A 259 4.33 -17.05 -12.33
CA GLY A 259 5.18 -16.36 -11.34
C GLY A 259 4.43 -15.21 -10.65
N ALA A 260 3.63 -14.43 -11.40
CA ALA A 260 2.81 -13.35 -10.84
C ALA A 260 1.72 -13.87 -9.89
N VAL A 261 1.06 -14.99 -10.24
CA VAL A 261 0.06 -15.65 -9.39
C VAL A 261 0.67 -16.12 -8.07
N LEU A 262 1.81 -16.81 -8.13
CA LEU A 262 2.55 -17.26 -6.95
C LEU A 262 3.01 -16.08 -6.11
N ALA A 263 3.60 -15.06 -6.76
CA ALA A 263 4.04 -13.85 -6.07
C ALA A 263 2.88 -13.10 -5.41
N ALA A 264 1.71 -12.99 -6.06
CA ALA A 264 0.55 -12.34 -5.49
C ALA A 264 0.07 -13.02 -4.21
N ALA A 265 -0.02 -14.34 -4.19
CA ALA A 265 -0.41 -15.10 -3.00
C ALA A 265 0.64 -14.97 -1.88
N GLN A 266 1.92 -15.20 -2.17
CA GLN A 266 2.99 -15.20 -1.17
C GLN A 266 3.28 -13.81 -0.62
N LEU A 267 3.41 -12.81 -1.51
CA LEU A 267 3.74 -11.45 -1.10
C LEU A 267 2.58 -10.78 -0.36
N SER A 268 1.32 -11.02 -0.78
CA SER A 268 0.18 -10.50 -0.05
C SER A 268 0.04 -11.13 1.33
N ALA A 269 0.24 -12.44 1.47
CA ALA A 269 0.22 -13.13 2.75
C ALA A 269 1.27 -12.56 3.71
N ARG A 270 2.49 -12.32 3.21
CA ARG A 270 3.64 -11.90 4.01
C ARG A 270 3.65 -10.40 4.29
N TYR A 271 3.31 -9.57 3.31
CA TYR A 271 3.54 -8.12 3.37
C TYR A 271 2.28 -7.27 3.56
N VAL A 272 1.09 -7.76 3.20
CA VAL A 272 -0.15 -7.01 3.33
C VAL A 272 -0.88 -7.41 4.61
N SER A 273 -0.79 -6.57 5.65
CA SER A 273 -1.51 -6.72 6.92
C SER A 273 -2.86 -5.99 6.89
N GLY A 274 -3.80 -6.42 7.73
CA GLY A 274 -5.11 -5.77 7.88
C GLY A 274 -6.18 -6.19 6.87
N ARG A 275 -5.85 -7.06 5.90
CA ARG A 275 -6.78 -7.70 4.97
C ARG A 275 -6.52 -9.20 4.96
N GLN A 276 -7.54 -9.99 4.55
CA GLN A 276 -7.45 -11.45 4.55
C GLN A 276 -7.26 -11.99 3.13
N LEU A 277 -6.69 -13.18 3.02
CA LEU A 277 -6.70 -13.97 1.79
C LEU A 277 -8.14 -14.49 1.53
N PRO A 278 -8.58 -14.66 0.28
CA PRO A 278 -7.84 -14.39 -0.96
C PRO A 278 -7.93 -12.94 -1.46
N ASP A 279 -8.79 -12.10 -0.88
CA ASP A 279 -9.13 -10.75 -1.33
C ASP A 279 -7.88 -9.87 -1.58
N LYS A 280 -6.97 -9.79 -0.59
CA LYS A 280 -5.72 -9.02 -0.75
C LYS A 280 -4.82 -9.49 -1.88
N ALA A 281 -4.86 -10.78 -2.23
CA ALA A 281 -4.08 -11.33 -3.32
C ALA A 281 -4.74 -11.08 -4.68
N ILE A 282 -6.07 -11.10 -4.73
CA ILE A 282 -6.87 -10.74 -5.90
C ILE A 282 -6.68 -9.27 -6.24
N ASP A 283 -6.87 -8.37 -5.25
CA ASP A 283 -6.65 -6.93 -5.42
C ASP A 283 -5.24 -6.60 -5.91
N LEU A 284 -4.24 -7.31 -5.38
CA LEU A 284 -2.85 -7.12 -5.76
C LEU A 284 -2.61 -7.52 -7.22
N LEU A 285 -3.20 -8.62 -7.67
CA LEU A 285 -3.10 -9.09 -9.04
C LEU A 285 -3.85 -8.16 -10.00
N ASP A 286 -5.03 -7.69 -9.60
CA ASP A 286 -5.84 -6.73 -10.36
C ASP A 286 -5.10 -5.40 -10.56
N GLU A 287 -4.54 -4.83 -9.48
CA GLU A 287 -3.76 -3.59 -9.57
C GLU A 287 -2.49 -3.77 -10.40
N ALA A 288 -1.80 -4.92 -10.30
CA ALA A 288 -0.64 -5.20 -11.11
C ALA A 288 -1.01 -5.27 -12.61
N ALA A 289 -2.12 -5.94 -12.93
CA ALA A 289 -2.63 -6.01 -14.30
C ALA A 289 -3.07 -4.63 -14.81
N ALA A 290 -3.74 -3.84 -13.98
CA ALA A 290 -4.10 -2.46 -14.31
C ALA A 290 -2.87 -1.57 -14.56
N ALA A 291 -1.82 -1.71 -13.75
CA ALA A 291 -0.57 -0.96 -13.92
C ALA A 291 0.13 -1.30 -15.23
N VAL A 292 0.23 -2.59 -15.57
CA VAL A 292 0.80 -3.05 -16.85
C VAL A 292 -0.05 -2.56 -18.02
N ARG A 293 -1.39 -2.60 -17.92
CA ARG A 293 -2.32 -2.05 -18.92
C ARG A 293 -2.10 -0.55 -19.13
N MET A 294 -1.91 0.23 -18.06
CA MET A 294 -1.59 1.65 -18.16
C MET A 294 -0.27 1.88 -18.89
N THR A 295 0.76 1.11 -18.56
CA THR A 295 2.06 1.19 -19.22
C THR A 295 1.95 0.85 -20.71
N LYS A 296 1.09 -0.10 -21.08
CA LYS A 296 0.80 -0.50 -22.46
C LYS A 296 0.07 0.59 -23.26
N THR A 297 -0.79 1.38 -22.62
CA THR A 297 -1.57 2.45 -23.28
C THR A 297 -0.89 3.82 -23.22
N SER A 298 0.02 4.03 -22.27
CA SER A 298 0.82 5.26 -22.11
C SER A 298 2.15 5.16 -22.87
N LYS A 299 2.86 6.28 -22.95
CA LYS A 299 4.23 6.28 -23.48
C LYS A 299 5.14 5.43 -22.59
N PRO A 300 6.05 4.61 -23.16
CA PRO A 300 7.03 3.86 -22.39
C PRO A 300 7.86 4.75 -21.47
N ASP A 301 8.19 4.28 -20.27
CA ASP A 301 8.95 5.05 -19.26
C ASP A 301 10.26 5.62 -19.80
N GLY A 302 10.96 4.88 -20.68
CA GLY A 302 12.18 5.35 -21.33
C GLY A 302 11.97 6.58 -22.24
N LEU A 303 10.83 6.65 -22.94
CA LEU A 303 10.47 7.80 -23.76
C LEU A 303 10.04 9.00 -22.89
N ASP A 304 9.30 8.77 -21.82
CA ASP A 304 8.88 9.84 -20.91
C ASP A 304 10.09 10.43 -20.14
N MET A 305 11.01 9.58 -19.69
CA MET A 305 12.28 10.03 -19.10
C MET A 305 13.11 10.87 -20.07
N ALA A 306 13.24 10.43 -21.33
CA ALA A 306 13.94 11.20 -22.36
C ALA A 306 13.25 12.55 -22.63
N ASP A 307 11.91 12.57 -22.71
CA ASP A 307 11.14 13.80 -22.90
C ASP A 307 11.32 14.77 -21.71
N ARG A 308 11.29 14.28 -20.46
CA ARG A 308 11.52 15.10 -19.26
C ARG A 308 12.95 15.67 -19.23
N LYS A 309 13.94 14.87 -19.57
CA LYS A 309 15.34 15.28 -19.59
C LYS A 309 15.59 16.33 -20.68
N ILE A 310 15.00 16.16 -21.87
CA ILE A 310 15.03 17.16 -22.96
C ILE A 310 14.35 18.46 -22.51
N ALA A 311 13.19 18.37 -21.84
CA ALA A 311 12.48 19.54 -21.34
C ALA A 311 13.29 20.29 -20.27
N GLN A 312 13.99 19.56 -19.38
CA GLN A 312 14.88 20.13 -18.37
C GLN A 312 16.06 20.86 -19.05
N LEU A 313 16.77 20.19 -19.96
CA LEU A 313 17.89 20.80 -20.70
C LEU A 313 17.46 22.01 -21.53
N MET A 314 16.24 22.01 -22.07
CA MET A 314 15.69 23.18 -22.77
C MET A 314 15.45 24.34 -21.80
N LYS A 315 14.90 24.10 -20.62
CA LYS A 315 14.73 25.15 -19.60
C LYS A 315 16.06 25.71 -19.11
N GLU A 316 17.06 24.87 -18.91
CA GLU A 316 18.42 25.31 -18.56
C GLU A 316 19.04 26.17 -19.64
N LYS A 317 18.90 25.75 -20.90
CA LYS A 317 19.34 26.55 -22.06
C LYS A 317 18.66 27.92 -22.12
N ASP A 318 17.34 27.98 -21.96
CA ASP A 318 16.57 29.22 -22.00
C ASP A 318 16.89 30.12 -20.79
N GLN A 319 17.16 29.58 -19.61
CA GLN A 319 17.62 30.34 -18.46
C GLN A 319 19.00 30.98 -18.70
N LEU A 320 19.96 30.20 -19.25
CA LEU A 320 21.27 30.69 -19.57
C LEU A 320 21.21 31.78 -20.69
N LEU A 321 20.34 31.61 -21.69
CA LEU A 321 20.14 32.63 -22.74
C LEU A 321 19.54 33.91 -22.15
N ARG A 322 18.60 33.82 -21.20
CA ARG A 322 18.01 34.99 -20.53
C ARG A 322 19.02 35.70 -19.63
N LYS A 323 19.83 34.94 -18.85
CA LYS A 323 20.92 35.50 -18.04
C LYS A 323 21.95 36.22 -18.91
N ASN A 324 22.37 35.60 -20.01
CA ASN A 324 23.32 36.21 -20.95
C ASN A 324 22.78 37.43 -21.68
N ALA A 325 21.48 37.48 -22.00
CA ALA A 325 20.86 38.67 -22.61
C ALA A 325 20.87 39.87 -21.65
N GLY A 326 20.88 39.65 -20.32
CA GLY A 326 21.04 40.69 -19.31
C GLY A 326 22.52 41.15 -19.10
N GLU A 327 23.50 40.26 -19.37
CA GLU A 327 24.93 40.50 -19.15
C GLU A 327 25.69 40.93 -20.39
N LEU A 328 25.17 40.77 -21.59
CA LEU A 328 25.72 41.29 -22.83
C LEU A 328 25.83 42.84 -22.85
N ALA A 329 25.24 43.53 -21.86
CA ALA A 329 25.40 44.95 -21.63
C ALA A 329 26.67 45.29 -20.80
N LYS A 330 27.40 44.28 -20.26
CA LYS A 330 28.64 44.47 -19.47
C LYS A 330 29.76 43.63 -20.10
N ALA A 331 30.64 44.25 -20.82
CA ALA A 331 31.78 43.67 -21.53
C ALA A 331 32.66 42.81 -20.60
N GLY A 332 32.91 41.54 -20.93
CA GLY A 332 34.05 40.78 -20.45
C GLY A 332 33.91 39.26 -20.22
N THR A 333 32.71 38.65 -20.19
CA THR A 333 32.55 37.23 -19.75
C THR A 333 32.04 36.27 -20.87
N SER A 334 32.27 36.60 -22.10
CA SER A 334 31.67 35.95 -23.30
C SER A 334 32.09 34.48 -23.56
N ASN A 335 33.25 34.02 -23.05
CA ASN A 335 33.80 32.73 -23.45
C ASN A 335 33.29 31.53 -22.61
N ILE A 336 32.99 31.71 -21.32
CA ILE A 336 32.55 30.63 -20.43
C ILE A 336 31.10 30.27 -20.72
N ALA A 337 30.23 31.26 -20.83
CA ALA A 337 28.82 31.05 -21.15
C ALA A 337 28.58 30.43 -22.53
N ALA A 338 29.43 30.73 -23.50
CA ALA A 338 29.39 30.09 -24.82
C ALA A 338 29.79 28.61 -24.76
N ALA A 339 30.76 28.25 -23.94
CA ALA A 339 31.19 26.89 -23.75
C ALA A 339 30.11 26.04 -23.03
N GLU A 340 29.40 26.62 -22.05
CA GLU A 340 28.27 25.93 -21.36
C GLU A 340 27.08 25.73 -22.29
N LEU A 341 26.70 26.74 -23.07
CA LEU A 341 25.66 26.62 -24.10
C LEU A 341 25.98 25.54 -25.13
N GLN A 342 27.27 25.42 -25.49
CA GLN A 342 27.74 24.40 -26.42
C GLN A 342 27.66 22.98 -25.80
N LYS A 343 28.00 22.83 -24.51
CA LYS A 343 27.81 21.55 -23.76
C LYS A 343 26.34 21.12 -23.69
N ILE A 344 25.47 22.07 -23.35
CA ILE A 344 24.02 21.77 -23.25
C ILE A 344 23.45 21.48 -24.65
N ALA A 345 23.89 22.19 -25.70
CA ALA A 345 23.48 21.92 -27.07
C ALA A 345 23.95 20.53 -27.55
N ALA A 346 25.16 20.11 -27.18
CA ALA A 346 25.67 18.78 -27.47
C ALA A 346 24.87 17.70 -26.72
N ALA A 347 24.61 17.89 -25.41
CA ALA A 347 23.78 16.98 -24.61
C ALA A 347 22.34 16.87 -25.15
N LEU A 348 21.72 17.99 -25.53
CA LEU A 348 20.41 18.02 -26.20
C LEU A 348 20.39 17.26 -27.52
N SER A 349 21.46 17.33 -28.31
CA SER A 349 21.55 16.60 -29.61
C SER A 349 21.62 15.09 -29.37
N VAL A 350 22.36 14.64 -28.36
CA VAL A 350 22.50 13.22 -27.99
C VAL A 350 21.15 12.68 -27.47
N GLU A 351 20.52 13.40 -26.55
CA GLU A 351 19.23 12.95 -25.99
C GLU A 351 18.09 12.95 -27.03
N LYS A 352 18.05 13.95 -27.94
CA LYS A 352 17.10 13.95 -29.04
C LYS A 352 17.30 12.79 -30.02
N LYS A 353 18.56 12.38 -30.24
CA LYS A 353 18.88 11.23 -31.10
C LYS A 353 18.45 9.92 -30.42
N ALA A 354 18.79 9.75 -29.16
CA ALA A 354 18.36 8.60 -28.36
C ALA A 354 16.83 8.49 -28.27
N ARG A 355 16.15 9.61 -28.05
CA ARG A 355 14.69 9.68 -28.08
C ARG A 355 14.10 9.23 -29.43
N LYS A 356 14.68 9.68 -30.56
CA LYS A 356 14.20 9.31 -31.89
C LYS A 356 14.37 7.81 -32.16
N GLU A 357 15.47 7.23 -31.75
CA GLU A 357 15.74 5.79 -31.86
C GLU A 357 14.74 4.97 -31.01
N LEU A 358 14.50 5.39 -29.75
CA LEU A 358 13.49 4.78 -28.89
C LEU A 358 12.07 4.91 -29.45
N GLN A 359 11.74 6.06 -30.03
CA GLN A 359 10.43 6.29 -30.65
C GLN A 359 10.21 5.40 -31.87
N GLN A 360 11.24 5.23 -32.72
CA GLN A 360 11.16 4.33 -33.88
C GLN A 360 10.97 2.87 -33.44
N LYS A 361 11.72 2.40 -32.43
CA LYS A 361 11.52 1.05 -31.85
C LYS A 361 10.10 0.87 -31.33
N TYR A 362 9.60 1.83 -30.53
CA TYR A 362 8.24 1.79 -29.99
C TYR A 362 7.17 1.76 -31.08
N GLU A 363 7.30 2.52 -32.17
CA GLU A 363 6.35 2.52 -33.27
C GLU A 363 6.33 1.18 -34.04
N VAL A 364 7.48 0.52 -34.17
CA VAL A 364 7.57 -0.81 -34.79
C VAL A 364 6.91 -1.86 -33.89
N GLU A 365 7.26 -1.89 -32.59
CA GLU A 365 6.66 -2.78 -31.62
C GLU A 365 5.14 -2.60 -31.56
N ARG A 366 4.66 -1.38 -31.51
CA ARG A 366 3.23 -1.06 -31.47
C ARG A 366 2.48 -1.61 -32.69
N ARG A 367 3.05 -1.49 -33.91
CA ARG A 367 2.41 -2.03 -35.12
C ARG A 367 2.27 -3.55 -35.04
N VAL A 368 3.33 -4.25 -34.69
CA VAL A 368 3.34 -5.71 -34.58
C VAL A 368 2.33 -6.18 -33.52
N HIS A 369 2.27 -5.48 -32.38
CA HIS A 369 1.28 -5.81 -31.34
C HIS A 369 -0.17 -5.48 -31.74
N ASP A 370 -0.40 -4.41 -32.52
CA ASP A 370 -1.73 -4.09 -33.02
C ASP A 370 -2.19 -5.11 -34.10
N GLU A 371 -1.28 -5.64 -34.90
CA GLU A 371 -1.54 -6.72 -35.86
C GLU A 371 -1.88 -8.04 -35.13
N TYR A 372 -1.10 -8.39 -34.10
CA TYR A 372 -1.39 -9.56 -33.25
C TYR A 372 -2.79 -9.47 -32.61
N ARG A 373 -3.15 -8.32 -32.03
CA ARG A 373 -4.46 -8.10 -31.41
C ARG A 373 -5.60 -8.25 -32.41
N ARG A 374 -5.44 -7.71 -33.62
CA ARG A 374 -6.45 -7.85 -34.69
C ARG A 374 -6.62 -9.31 -35.10
N ALA A 375 -5.51 -10.02 -35.28
CA ALA A 375 -5.53 -11.44 -35.62
C ALA A 375 -6.20 -12.27 -34.51
N PHE A 376 -5.87 -12.02 -33.25
CA PHE A 376 -6.47 -12.68 -32.10
C PHE A 376 -7.96 -12.40 -31.95
N ALA A 377 -8.38 -11.14 -32.09
CA ALA A 377 -9.79 -10.75 -32.01
C ALA A 377 -10.60 -11.39 -33.14
N ASN A 378 -10.08 -11.41 -34.36
CA ASN A 378 -10.70 -12.06 -35.51
C ASN A 378 -10.85 -13.57 -35.30
N ASN A 379 -9.79 -14.25 -34.87
CA ASN A 379 -9.83 -15.69 -34.60
C ASN A 379 -10.84 -16.03 -33.49
N SER A 380 -10.85 -15.27 -32.39
CA SER A 380 -11.80 -15.45 -31.29
C SER A 380 -13.24 -15.23 -31.72
N PHE A 381 -13.49 -14.21 -32.54
CA PHE A 381 -14.82 -13.91 -33.08
C PHE A 381 -15.35 -15.03 -33.99
N ILE A 382 -14.47 -15.56 -34.87
CA ILE A 382 -14.85 -16.62 -35.78
C ILE A 382 -15.06 -17.95 -35.02
N LYS A 383 -14.22 -18.27 -34.03
CA LYS A 383 -14.41 -19.44 -33.16
C LYS A 383 -15.77 -19.39 -32.43
N ARG A 384 -16.17 -18.22 -31.89
CA ARG A 384 -17.52 -18.08 -31.29
C ARG A 384 -18.64 -18.29 -32.29
N LYS A 385 -18.48 -17.83 -33.55
CA LYS A 385 -19.47 -18.11 -34.61
C LYS A 385 -19.58 -19.59 -34.92
N VAL A 386 -18.45 -20.31 -34.97
CA VAL A 386 -18.42 -21.77 -35.15
C VAL A 386 -19.15 -22.47 -33.99
N GLU A 387 -18.91 -22.07 -32.77
CA GLU A 387 -19.54 -22.66 -31.59
C GLU A 387 -21.04 -22.42 -31.58
N ASN A 388 -21.48 -21.19 -31.88
CA ASN A 388 -22.89 -20.87 -32.04
C ASN A 388 -23.56 -21.64 -33.22
N ALA A 389 -22.84 -21.85 -34.34
CA ALA A 389 -23.33 -22.66 -35.43
C ALA A 389 -23.45 -24.14 -35.04
N LYS A 390 -22.48 -24.69 -34.29
CA LYS A 390 -22.56 -26.07 -33.75
C LYS A 390 -23.76 -26.26 -32.82
N MET A 391 -23.97 -25.30 -31.89
CA MET A 391 -25.13 -25.33 -31.00
C MET A 391 -26.47 -25.29 -31.74
N LYS A 392 -26.57 -24.48 -32.82
CA LYS A 392 -27.76 -24.44 -33.65
C LYS A 392 -28.03 -25.77 -34.42
N ILE A 393 -26.97 -26.41 -34.91
CA ILE A 393 -27.05 -27.73 -35.55
C ILE A 393 -27.48 -28.79 -34.54
N GLU A 394 -26.96 -28.77 -33.33
CA GLU A 394 -27.32 -29.70 -32.25
C GLU A 394 -28.77 -29.52 -31.80
N GLN A 395 -29.24 -28.29 -31.65
CA GLN A 395 -30.65 -27.99 -31.38
C GLN A 395 -31.58 -28.42 -32.51
N ALA A 396 -31.17 -28.21 -33.76
CA ALA A 396 -31.94 -28.64 -34.94
C ALA A 396 -31.95 -30.17 -35.12
N SER A 397 -30.89 -30.87 -34.70
CA SER A 397 -30.82 -32.33 -34.77
C SER A 397 -31.69 -33.03 -33.72
N ASN A 398 -31.98 -32.36 -32.61
CA ASN A 398 -32.79 -32.86 -31.50
C ASN A 398 -34.31 -32.57 -31.68
N ALA A 399 -34.72 -31.83 -32.70
CA ALA A 399 -36.14 -31.55 -33.03
C ALA A 399 -36.67 -32.56 -34.05
N ASP A 400 -37.87 -33.11 -33.80
CA ASP A 400 -38.50 -34.17 -34.62
C ASP A 400 -38.66 -33.77 -36.11
N ALA A 401 -38.34 -34.71 -36.99
CA ALA A 401 -38.07 -34.52 -38.40
C ALA A 401 -39.30 -34.14 -39.28
N GLY A 402 -39.29 -32.89 -39.76
CA GLY A 402 -40.11 -32.48 -40.93
C GLY A 402 -39.20 -32.10 -42.12
N SER A 403 -39.62 -32.25 -43.33
CA SER A 403 -38.84 -32.11 -44.59
C SER A 403 -38.23 -30.70 -44.81
N VAL A 404 -38.70 -29.66 -44.10
CA VAL A 404 -38.17 -28.30 -44.13
C VAL A 404 -36.89 -28.17 -43.29
N LEU A 405 -36.80 -28.93 -42.21
CA LEU A 405 -35.64 -28.96 -41.33
C LEU A 405 -34.38 -29.55 -41.98
N ALA A 406 -34.51 -30.52 -42.89
CA ALA A 406 -33.41 -31.14 -43.62
C ALA A 406 -32.66 -30.13 -44.53
N ALA A 407 -33.39 -29.21 -45.16
CA ALA A 407 -32.79 -28.14 -45.96
C ALA A 407 -32.12 -27.05 -45.14
N GLU A 408 -32.63 -26.77 -43.93
CA GLU A 408 -31.98 -25.86 -42.98
C GLU A 408 -30.73 -26.48 -42.36
N LEU A 409 -30.75 -27.77 -42.07
CA LEU A 409 -29.62 -28.50 -41.53
C LEU A 409 -28.46 -28.60 -42.52
N THR A 410 -28.73 -28.81 -43.82
CA THR A 410 -27.71 -28.77 -44.88
C THR A 410 -27.11 -27.36 -45.05
N ARG A 411 -27.90 -26.30 -44.98
CA ARG A 411 -27.42 -24.93 -45.04
C ARG A 411 -26.54 -24.59 -43.83
N ALA A 412 -26.92 -24.99 -42.61
CA ALA A 412 -26.16 -24.80 -41.39
C ALA A 412 -24.83 -25.59 -41.41
N GLN A 413 -24.83 -26.81 -42.01
CA GLN A 413 -23.60 -27.57 -42.20
C GLN A 413 -22.65 -26.92 -43.24
N ASP A 414 -23.20 -26.36 -44.34
CA ASP A 414 -22.41 -25.59 -45.31
C ASP A 414 -21.84 -24.31 -44.73
N GLU A 415 -22.60 -23.61 -43.89
CA GLU A 415 -22.09 -22.45 -43.14
C GLU A 415 -20.99 -22.84 -42.16
N LEU A 416 -21.17 -23.95 -41.43
CA LEU A 416 -20.15 -24.46 -40.51
C LEU A 416 -18.84 -24.77 -41.23
N SER A 417 -18.92 -25.44 -42.38
CA SER A 417 -17.71 -25.76 -43.18
C SER A 417 -16.95 -24.53 -43.65
N LYS A 418 -17.69 -23.48 -44.08
CA LYS A 418 -17.10 -22.19 -44.45
C LYS A 418 -16.44 -21.48 -43.26
N LEU A 419 -17.11 -21.50 -42.09
CA LEU A 419 -16.56 -20.92 -40.85
C LEU A 419 -15.33 -21.69 -40.38
N GLU A 420 -15.30 -23.01 -40.46
CA GLU A 420 -14.14 -23.83 -40.12
C GLU A 420 -12.95 -23.58 -41.05
N GLN A 421 -13.20 -23.30 -42.33
CA GLN A 421 -12.15 -22.88 -43.25
C GLN A 421 -11.60 -21.48 -42.91
N GLN A 422 -12.48 -20.56 -42.50
CA GLN A 422 -12.08 -19.24 -42.00
C GLN A 422 -11.26 -19.34 -40.71
N VAL A 423 -11.61 -20.23 -39.77
CA VAL A 423 -10.82 -20.48 -38.55
C VAL A 423 -9.40 -20.89 -38.91
N ARG A 424 -9.19 -21.74 -39.90
CA ARG A 424 -7.84 -22.15 -40.33
C ARG A 424 -7.02 -20.96 -40.82
N VAL A 425 -7.59 -20.11 -41.67
CA VAL A 425 -6.90 -18.91 -42.21
C VAL A 425 -6.56 -17.95 -41.08
N THR A 426 -7.49 -17.64 -40.19
CA THR A 426 -7.25 -16.76 -39.06
C THR A 426 -6.33 -17.36 -38.01
N GLN A 427 -6.26 -18.67 -37.89
CA GLN A 427 -5.27 -19.36 -37.06
C GLN A 427 -3.85 -19.21 -37.64
N ASP A 428 -3.70 -19.31 -38.95
CA ASP A 428 -2.41 -19.13 -39.63
C ASP A 428 -1.93 -17.65 -39.52
N GLU A 429 -2.85 -16.69 -39.65
CA GLU A 429 -2.56 -15.27 -39.38
C GLU A 429 -2.13 -15.01 -37.94
N LEU A 430 -2.79 -15.67 -37.00
CA LEU A 430 -2.46 -15.55 -35.60
C LEU A 430 -1.06 -16.11 -35.27
N THR A 431 -0.75 -17.32 -35.82
CA THR A 431 0.58 -17.93 -35.60
C THR A 431 1.71 -17.12 -36.24
N ALA A 432 1.46 -16.48 -37.40
CA ALA A 432 2.43 -15.59 -38.04
C ALA A 432 2.65 -14.33 -37.18
N ALA A 433 1.59 -13.75 -36.62
CA ALA A 433 1.68 -12.58 -35.73
C ALA A 433 2.36 -12.93 -34.39
N GLU A 434 2.09 -14.12 -33.85
CA GLU A 434 2.79 -14.64 -32.65
C GLU A 434 4.29 -14.80 -32.88
N ALA A 435 4.68 -15.33 -34.03
CA ALA A 435 6.09 -15.46 -34.40
C ALA A 435 6.79 -14.09 -34.48
N ALA A 436 6.13 -13.08 -35.08
CA ALA A 436 6.65 -11.72 -35.14
C ALA A 436 6.82 -11.07 -33.77
N VAL A 437 5.89 -11.31 -32.83
CA VAL A 437 6.00 -10.85 -31.43
C VAL A 437 7.14 -11.56 -30.71
N LEU A 438 7.35 -12.86 -30.98
CA LEU A 438 8.43 -13.63 -30.38
C LEU A 438 9.81 -13.14 -30.81
N GLU A 439 9.97 -12.82 -32.10
CA GLU A 439 11.21 -12.22 -32.64
C GLU A 439 11.55 -10.88 -31.98
N LEU A 440 10.54 -10.06 -31.65
CA LEU A 440 10.74 -8.81 -30.91
C LEU A 440 11.19 -9.05 -29.48
N LYS A 441 10.74 -10.11 -28.81
CA LYS A 441 11.12 -10.42 -27.41
C LYS A 441 12.64 -10.68 -27.27
N ASP A 442 13.28 -11.29 -28.22
CA ASP A 442 14.72 -11.56 -28.20
C ASP A 442 15.58 -10.26 -28.32
N GLY A 443 15.02 -9.18 -28.82
CA GLY A 443 15.65 -7.86 -28.98
C GLY A 443 15.47 -6.89 -27.79
N GLY A 444 14.79 -7.27 -26.72
CA GLY A 444 14.47 -6.40 -25.56
C GLY A 444 13.29 -5.48 -25.86
N THR A 445 12.09 -5.89 -25.47
CA THR A 445 10.82 -5.18 -25.72
C THR A 445 10.64 -3.99 -24.80
N LEU A 446 10.17 -2.87 -25.37
CA LEU A 446 9.73 -1.67 -24.65
C LEU A 446 8.28 -1.82 -24.13
N MET A 447 7.47 -2.66 -24.81
CA MET A 447 6.09 -2.92 -24.41
C MET A 447 5.99 -4.24 -23.67
N ARG A 448 5.50 -4.20 -22.44
CA ARG A 448 5.23 -5.39 -21.63
C ARG A 448 3.79 -5.83 -21.85
N GLU A 449 3.60 -7.12 -22.16
CA GLU A 449 2.29 -7.73 -22.40
C GLU A 449 1.88 -8.76 -21.33
N GLU A 450 2.78 -9.05 -20.42
CA GLU A 450 2.59 -10.04 -19.39
C GLU A 450 2.86 -9.44 -18.02
N VAL A 451 1.99 -9.72 -17.08
CA VAL A 451 2.20 -9.39 -15.67
C VAL A 451 3.20 -10.39 -15.10
N THR A 452 4.30 -9.87 -14.57
CA THR A 452 5.37 -10.65 -13.97
C THR A 452 5.37 -10.54 -12.45
N ASP A 453 6.15 -11.40 -11.78
CA ASP A 453 6.42 -11.33 -10.35
C ASP A 453 7.00 -9.97 -9.92
N SER A 454 7.83 -9.34 -10.76
CA SER A 454 8.39 -8.02 -10.50
C SER A 454 7.35 -6.90 -10.52
N ASP A 455 6.29 -7.01 -11.33
CA ASP A 455 5.20 -6.04 -11.37
C ASP A 455 4.35 -6.14 -10.10
N VAL A 456 4.03 -7.35 -9.69
CA VAL A 456 3.35 -7.63 -8.42
C VAL A 456 4.18 -7.11 -7.24
N ALA A 457 5.49 -7.37 -7.21
CA ALA A 457 6.39 -6.87 -6.17
C ALA A 457 6.45 -5.34 -6.14
N SER A 458 6.36 -4.68 -7.30
CA SER A 458 6.31 -3.21 -7.41
C SER A 458 5.04 -2.62 -6.81
N VAL A 459 3.89 -3.29 -6.97
CA VAL A 459 2.62 -2.88 -6.35
C VAL A 459 2.69 -3.06 -4.84
N VAL A 460 3.18 -4.22 -4.35
CA VAL A 460 3.38 -4.44 -2.91
C VAL A 460 4.29 -3.38 -2.31
N SER A 461 5.38 -3.02 -3.02
CA SER A 461 6.29 -1.96 -2.60
C SER A 461 5.59 -0.60 -2.45
N ARG A 462 4.65 -0.27 -3.35
CA ARG A 462 3.84 0.96 -3.25
C ARG A 462 2.88 0.94 -2.06
N TRP A 463 2.23 -0.19 -1.81
CA TRP A 463 1.27 -0.33 -0.71
C TRP A 463 1.93 -0.31 0.67
N THR A 464 3.07 -1.00 0.78
CA THR A 464 3.74 -1.21 2.07
C THR A 464 4.87 -0.23 2.35
N GLY A 465 5.36 0.49 1.32
CA GLY A 465 6.55 1.33 1.41
C GLY A 465 7.87 0.53 1.46
N VAL A 466 7.81 -0.81 1.41
CA VAL A 466 8.99 -1.68 1.42
C VAL A 466 9.47 -1.89 -0.02
N PRO A 467 10.76 -1.75 -0.33
CA PRO A 467 11.27 -1.92 -1.69
C PRO A 467 11.30 -3.40 -2.12
N VAL A 468 10.14 -4.06 -2.17
CA VAL A 468 9.97 -5.50 -2.46
C VAL A 468 10.48 -5.85 -3.86
N ALA A 469 10.37 -4.94 -4.83
CA ALA A 469 10.87 -5.16 -6.20
C ALA A 469 12.39 -5.45 -6.27
N LYS A 470 13.16 -4.99 -5.28
CA LYS A 470 14.58 -5.31 -5.15
C LYS A 470 14.84 -6.58 -4.34
N LEU A 471 13.82 -7.16 -3.72
CA LEU A 471 13.95 -8.27 -2.77
C LEU A 471 13.92 -9.64 -3.46
N VAL A 472 13.24 -9.79 -4.59
CA VAL A 472 13.00 -11.11 -5.21
C VAL A 472 14.27 -11.77 -5.77
N SER A 473 15.26 -11.00 -6.23
CA SER A 473 16.47 -11.59 -6.83
C SER A 473 17.78 -11.25 -6.14
N SER A 474 17.83 -10.22 -5.29
CA SER A 474 19.07 -9.73 -4.67
C SER A 474 19.07 -9.74 -3.13
N GLU A 475 18.01 -10.21 -2.50
CA GLU A 475 17.88 -10.17 -1.03
C GLU A 475 18.97 -10.96 -0.34
N LYS A 476 19.24 -12.19 -0.80
CA LYS A 476 20.29 -13.03 -0.24
C LYS A 476 21.68 -12.39 -0.37
N ALA A 477 21.97 -11.78 -1.54
CA ALA A 477 23.25 -11.12 -1.76
C ALA A 477 23.39 -9.83 -0.92
N LYS A 478 22.31 -9.07 -0.75
CA LYS A 478 22.30 -7.87 0.10
C LYS A 478 22.42 -8.21 1.58
N LEU A 479 21.69 -9.22 2.06
CA LEU A 479 21.80 -9.66 3.45
C LEU A 479 23.23 -10.10 3.80
N LEU A 480 23.95 -10.68 2.84
CA LEU A 480 25.37 -10.99 3.00
C LEU A 480 26.28 -9.75 3.05
N GLN A 481 25.85 -8.64 2.46
CA GLN A 481 26.57 -7.34 2.46
C GLN A 481 26.14 -6.42 3.61
N LEU A 482 25.16 -6.82 4.43
CA LEU A 482 24.62 -6.01 5.53
C LEU A 482 25.71 -5.48 6.46
N GLU A 483 26.62 -6.32 6.86
CA GLU A 483 27.72 -5.97 7.75
C GLU A 483 28.60 -4.86 7.17
N ALA A 484 29.02 -4.99 5.90
CA ALA A 484 29.86 -4.01 5.21
C ALA A 484 29.15 -2.65 5.05
N GLU A 485 27.86 -2.65 4.77
CA GLU A 485 27.05 -1.41 4.65
C GLU A 485 26.82 -0.74 6.00
N LEU A 486 26.62 -1.51 7.07
CA LEU A 486 26.48 -0.95 8.42
C LEU A 486 27.81 -0.30 8.87
N HIS A 487 28.97 -0.89 8.56
CA HIS A 487 30.27 -0.32 8.86
C HIS A 487 30.56 1.01 8.14
N GLN A 488 29.93 1.29 6.98
CA GLN A 488 30.06 2.60 6.34
C GLN A 488 29.43 3.74 7.15
N ARG A 489 28.44 3.44 8.00
CA ARG A 489 27.72 4.43 8.80
C ARG A 489 28.11 4.41 10.27
N VAL A 490 28.39 3.22 10.80
CA VAL A 490 28.74 3.02 12.22
C VAL A 490 30.22 2.66 12.32
N ILE A 491 30.99 3.57 12.83
CA ILE A 491 32.44 3.45 12.97
C ILE A 491 32.78 2.80 14.30
N GLY A 492 33.65 1.82 14.25
CA GLY A 492 34.01 0.96 15.40
C GLY A 492 32.82 0.06 15.75
N GLN A 493 32.74 -0.65 16.76
CA GLN A 493 31.62 -1.53 17.16
C GLN A 493 31.50 -2.80 16.27
N GLU A 494 32.63 -3.36 15.84
CA GLU A 494 32.63 -4.52 14.96
C GLU A 494 31.77 -5.66 15.51
N ALA A 495 31.97 -6.04 16.76
CA ALA A 495 31.23 -7.11 17.42
C ALA A 495 29.70 -6.85 17.46
N ALA A 496 29.32 -5.57 17.68
CA ALA A 496 27.92 -5.18 17.72
C ALA A 496 27.26 -5.28 16.33
N VAL A 497 27.96 -4.83 15.28
CA VAL A 497 27.48 -4.87 13.90
C VAL A 497 27.36 -6.29 13.41
N THR A 498 28.35 -7.15 13.68
CA THR A 498 28.34 -8.58 13.30
C THR A 498 27.18 -9.31 13.99
N SER A 499 27.00 -9.16 15.33
CA SER A 499 25.89 -9.82 16.04
C SER A 499 24.51 -9.39 15.51
N VAL A 500 24.33 -8.10 15.19
CA VAL A 500 23.08 -7.59 14.60
C VAL A 500 22.88 -8.18 13.20
N ALA A 501 23.91 -8.21 12.38
CA ALA A 501 23.84 -8.74 11.02
C ALA A 501 23.46 -10.23 11.03
N GLU A 502 24.08 -11.03 11.87
CA GLU A 502 23.78 -12.46 12.03
C GLU A 502 22.34 -12.71 12.50
N ALA A 503 21.86 -11.94 13.48
CA ALA A 503 20.49 -12.10 13.98
C ALA A 503 19.44 -11.72 12.92
N VAL A 504 19.67 -10.64 12.17
CA VAL A 504 18.80 -10.25 11.06
C VAL A 504 18.85 -11.29 9.93
N GLN A 505 20.01 -11.86 9.63
CA GLN A 505 20.15 -12.92 8.64
C GLN A 505 19.39 -14.18 9.05
N ARG A 506 19.48 -14.60 10.32
CA ARG A 506 18.72 -15.74 10.87
C ARG A 506 17.22 -15.56 10.71
N SER A 507 16.73 -14.39 11.08
CA SER A 507 15.29 -14.08 10.98
C SER A 507 14.80 -14.07 9.52
N ARG A 508 15.58 -13.52 8.62
CA ARG A 508 15.21 -13.46 7.19
C ARG A 508 15.36 -14.80 6.46
N ALA A 509 16.06 -15.74 7.06
CA ALA A 509 16.15 -17.13 6.58
C ALA A 509 14.96 -18.00 7.04
N ASP A 510 13.92 -17.39 7.66
CA ASP A 510 12.75 -18.06 8.24
C ASP A 510 13.13 -19.11 9.33
N LEU A 511 14.23 -18.89 10.03
CA LEU A 511 14.71 -19.74 11.13
C LEU A 511 14.33 -19.18 12.51
N ALA A 512 13.67 -18.04 12.57
CA ALA A 512 13.15 -17.43 13.80
C ALA A 512 11.70 -17.85 14.10
N ASP A 513 11.19 -17.55 15.31
CA ASP A 513 9.80 -17.81 15.67
C ASP A 513 8.85 -17.02 14.78
N PRO A 514 7.91 -17.66 14.06
CA PRO A 514 6.97 -16.99 13.18
C PRO A 514 5.97 -16.08 13.91
N ASN A 515 5.83 -16.21 15.22
CA ASN A 515 4.90 -15.44 16.02
C ASN A 515 5.51 -14.16 16.59
N GLY A 516 6.83 -14.10 16.77
CA GLY A 516 7.54 -12.94 17.33
C GLY A 516 7.84 -11.84 16.30
N PRO A 517 8.47 -10.74 16.75
CA PRO A 517 9.05 -9.71 15.86
C PRO A 517 10.22 -10.27 15.06
N VAL A 518 10.68 -9.53 14.03
CA VAL A 518 11.84 -9.93 13.20
C VAL A 518 13.07 -10.27 14.05
N ALA A 519 13.40 -9.41 14.99
CA ALA A 519 14.40 -9.63 16.04
C ALA A 519 14.22 -8.57 17.13
N SER A 520 14.71 -8.90 18.32
CA SER A 520 14.69 -8.04 19.50
C SER A 520 16.11 -7.85 20.05
N PHE A 521 16.58 -6.62 20.15
CA PHE A 521 17.92 -6.26 20.59
C PHE A 521 17.90 -5.36 21.82
N MET A 522 18.82 -5.63 22.74
CA MET A 522 19.13 -4.67 23.80
C MET A 522 20.56 -4.13 23.64
N PHE A 523 20.67 -2.85 23.32
CA PHE A 523 21.94 -2.13 23.14
C PHE A 523 22.39 -1.53 24.46
N LEU A 524 23.48 -2.05 25.00
CA LEU A 524 24.04 -1.68 26.31
C LEU A 524 25.35 -0.90 26.11
N GLY A 525 25.56 0.14 26.92
CA GLY A 525 26.81 0.90 26.89
C GLY A 525 26.66 2.39 27.15
N PRO A 526 27.76 3.13 27.23
CA PRO A 526 27.78 4.55 27.54
C PRO A 526 27.05 5.39 26.46
N THR A 527 26.80 6.65 26.79
CA THR A 527 26.17 7.57 25.84
C THR A 527 27.15 7.96 24.73
N GLY A 528 26.62 8.21 23.52
CA GLY A 528 27.44 8.73 22.39
C GLY A 528 28.34 7.71 21.69
N VAL A 529 28.16 6.40 21.91
CA VAL A 529 28.94 5.33 21.26
C VAL A 529 28.35 4.82 19.95
N GLY A 530 27.14 5.30 19.54
CA GLY A 530 26.54 4.94 18.25
C GLY A 530 25.30 4.07 18.34
N LYS A 531 24.71 3.75 19.51
CA LYS A 531 23.50 2.92 19.67
C LYS A 531 22.35 3.35 18.77
N THR A 532 21.96 4.61 18.87
CA THR A 532 20.86 5.19 18.06
C THR A 532 21.22 5.31 16.58
N GLU A 533 22.51 5.51 16.23
CA GLU A 533 22.95 5.57 14.82
C GLU A 533 22.89 4.20 14.15
N LEU A 534 23.23 3.11 14.87
CA LEU A 534 23.06 1.75 14.36
C LEU A 534 21.58 1.44 14.10
N ALA A 535 20.65 1.85 14.98
CA ALA A 535 19.22 1.69 14.74
C ALA A 535 18.76 2.45 13.48
N LYS A 536 19.25 3.68 13.25
CA LYS A 536 18.97 4.42 12.00
C LYS A 536 19.58 3.75 10.77
N ALA A 537 20.81 3.24 10.88
CA ALA A 537 21.46 2.53 9.79
C ALA A 537 20.67 1.29 9.38
N LEU A 538 20.15 0.53 10.37
CA LEU A 538 19.29 -0.62 10.14
C LEU A 538 17.96 -0.25 9.49
N ALA A 539 17.29 0.80 9.96
CA ALA A 539 16.04 1.27 9.36
C ALA A 539 16.24 1.66 7.89
N ASN A 540 17.31 2.38 7.59
CA ASN A 540 17.63 2.77 6.22
C ASN A 540 17.98 1.57 5.34
N TYR A 541 18.75 0.62 5.87
CA TYR A 541 19.15 -0.56 5.09
C TYR A 541 17.98 -1.51 4.83
N LEU A 542 17.21 -1.86 5.87
CA LEU A 542 16.13 -2.82 5.78
C LEU A 542 14.90 -2.28 5.04
N PHE A 543 14.59 -0.99 5.23
CA PHE A 543 13.36 -0.38 4.73
C PHE A 543 13.59 0.77 3.75
N ASN A 544 14.87 1.04 3.40
CA ASN A 544 15.30 2.11 2.48
C ASN A 544 14.74 3.50 2.82
N SER A 545 14.47 3.75 4.10
CA SER A 545 13.91 5.01 4.59
C SER A 545 14.39 5.31 6.01
N ASP A 546 14.96 6.49 6.21
CA ASP A 546 15.29 6.97 7.56
C ASP A 546 14.02 7.24 8.39
N THR A 547 12.85 7.41 7.73
CA THR A 547 11.55 7.63 8.40
C THR A 547 10.89 6.33 8.86
N ALA A 548 11.44 5.16 8.52
CA ALA A 548 10.99 3.87 9.02
C ALA A 548 11.49 3.56 10.45
N LEU A 549 12.05 4.57 11.14
CA LEU A 549 12.42 4.49 12.54
C LEU A 549 11.34 5.14 13.41
N VAL A 550 10.66 4.34 14.22
CA VAL A 550 9.75 4.81 15.28
C VAL A 550 10.55 4.91 16.57
N ARG A 551 10.85 6.11 17.03
CA ARG A 551 11.61 6.32 18.27
C ARG A 551 10.67 6.74 19.37
N LEU A 552 10.76 6.05 20.50
CA LEU A 552 10.05 6.30 21.75
C LEU A 552 11.08 6.51 22.86
N ASP A 553 11.09 7.69 23.46
CA ASP A 553 11.96 8.00 24.59
C ASP A 553 11.27 7.60 25.89
N MET A 554 11.83 6.60 26.57
CA MET A 554 11.22 6.03 27.77
C MET A 554 11.29 6.96 29.00
N SER A 555 12.05 8.04 28.92
CA SER A 555 12.00 9.10 29.94
C SER A 555 10.64 9.82 29.98
N GLU A 556 9.86 9.81 28.90
CA GLU A 556 8.49 10.33 28.85
C GLU A 556 7.45 9.37 29.46
N TYR A 557 7.83 8.09 29.71
CA TYR A 557 6.95 7.01 30.17
C TYR A 557 7.34 6.49 31.56
N MET A 558 7.82 7.38 32.42
CA MET A 558 8.18 7.06 33.82
C MET A 558 6.96 6.89 34.73
N GLU A 559 5.83 7.48 34.37
CA GLU A 559 4.61 7.46 35.16
C GLU A 559 3.59 6.46 34.59
N LYS A 560 2.78 5.87 35.48
CA LYS A 560 1.73 4.93 35.09
C LYS A 560 0.74 5.49 34.06
N HIS A 561 0.39 6.76 34.16
CA HIS A 561 -0.53 7.42 33.23
C HIS A 561 0.04 7.58 31.82
N SER A 562 1.35 7.69 31.70
CA SER A 562 2.01 7.80 30.41
C SER A 562 1.97 6.49 29.61
N VAL A 563 1.84 5.32 30.27
CA VAL A 563 1.73 4.02 29.59
C VAL A 563 0.46 3.94 28.72
N ALA A 564 -0.64 4.56 29.17
CA ALA A 564 -1.85 4.66 28.36
C ALA A 564 -1.66 5.40 27.02
N ARG A 565 -0.65 6.27 26.92
CA ARG A 565 -0.31 6.93 25.64
C ARG A 565 0.34 5.97 24.63
N LEU A 566 0.93 4.86 25.05
CA LEU A 566 1.53 3.87 24.15
C LEU A 566 0.48 3.04 23.40
N ILE A 567 -0.53 2.57 24.13
CA ILE A 567 -1.56 1.63 23.62
C ILE A 567 -2.96 2.23 23.51
N GLY A 568 -3.13 3.48 23.95
CA GLY A 568 -4.41 4.20 23.98
C GLY A 568 -4.96 4.34 25.41
N ALA A 569 -5.84 5.31 25.62
CA ALA A 569 -6.55 5.52 26.89
C ALA A 569 -7.71 4.53 27.02
N PRO A 570 -8.01 4.01 28.22
CA PRO A 570 -9.16 3.12 28.42
C PRO A 570 -10.49 3.86 28.18
N PRO A 571 -11.58 3.11 27.88
CA PRO A 571 -12.90 3.70 27.64
C PRO A 571 -13.33 4.62 28.79
N GLY A 572 -13.80 5.81 28.46
CA GLY A 572 -14.28 6.81 29.43
C GLY A 572 -13.21 7.79 29.92
N TYR A 573 -11.96 7.67 29.48
CA TYR A 573 -10.91 8.65 29.76
C TYR A 573 -10.70 9.59 28.56
N VAL A 574 -10.20 10.82 28.84
CA VAL A 574 -9.83 11.79 27.82
C VAL A 574 -8.70 11.22 26.94
N GLY A 575 -8.87 11.30 25.61
CA GLY A 575 -7.90 10.75 24.66
C GLY A 575 -8.20 9.32 24.18
N TYR A 576 -9.36 8.72 24.52
CA TYR A 576 -9.76 7.39 24.02
C TYR A 576 -9.83 7.32 22.49
N ASP A 577 -10.27 8.39 21.83
CA ASP A 577 -10.38 8.46 20.37
C ASP A 577 -9.05 8.70 19.66
N GLU A 578 -8.02 9.16 20.37
CA GLU A 578 -6.71 9.48 19.80
C GLU A 578 -5.84 8.24 19.48
N GLY A 579 -6.22 7.06 20.01
CA GLY A 579 -5.44 5.83 19.84
C GLY A 579 -4.12 5.82 20.64
N GLY A 580 -3.27 4.81 20.40
CA GLY A 580 -1.95 4.68 21.07
C GLY A 580 -0.81 5.10 20.14
N MET A 581 0.15 5.89 20.64
CA MET A 581 1.29 6.36 19.85
C MET A 581 2.11 5.22 19.23
N LEU A 582 2.36 4.15 19.98
CA LEU A 582 3.08 2.98 19.49
C LEU A 582 2.24 2.19 18.48
N THR A 583 0.98 1.90 18.83
CA THR A 583 0.08 1.09 18.02
C THR A 583 -0.28 1.79 16.71
N ASP A 584 -0.55 3.09 16.73
CA ASP A 584 -0.86 3.84 15.53
C ASP A 584 0.35 4.04 14.61
N ALA A 585 1.54 4.29 15.18
CA ALA A 585 2.77 4.41 14.40
C ALA A 585 3.10 3.12 13.64
N VAL A 586 2.96 1.96 14.30
CA VAL A 586 3.22 0.65 13.68
C VAL A 586 2.10 0.26 12.72
N ARG A 587 0.85 0.61 13.00
CA ARG A 587 -0.25 0.38 12.07
C ARG A 587 -0.07 1.17 10.76
N GLN A 588 0.43 2.41 10.84
CA GLN A 588 0.75 3.22 9.65
C GLN A 588 2.00 2.72 8.93
N LYS A 589 2.99 2.20 9.67
CA LYS A 589 4.26 1.69 9.15
C LYS A 589 4.56 0.30 9.72
N PRO A 590 3.91 -0.76 9.20
CA PRO A 590 4.10 -2.13 9.73
C PRO A 590 5.53 -2.64 9.60
N TYR A 591 6.31 -2.07 8.68
CA TYR A 591 7.72 -2.36 8.43
C TYR A 591 8.55 -1.22 8.98
N SER A 592 8.95 -1.33 10.22
CA SER A 592 9.71 -0.28 10.91
C SER A 592 10.68 -0.86 11.94
N VAL A 593 11.68 -0.05 12.27
CA VAL A 593 12.51 -0.27 13.45
C VAL A 593 11.87 0.52 14.59
N VAL A 594 11.44 -0.18 15.64
CA VAL A 594 10.91 0.44 16.84
C VAL A 594 12.04 0.55 17.86
N LEU A 595 12.41 1.76 18.19
CA LEU A 595 13.49 2.08 19.12
C LEU A 595 12.92 2.60 20.44
N PHE A 596 13.06 1.84 21.49
CA PHE A 596 12.82 2.25 22.87
C PHE A 596 14.12 2.78 23.46
N ASP A 597 14.25 4.11 23.55
CA ASP A 597 15.46 4.75 24.03
C ASP A 597 15.40 4.92 25.57
N GLU A 598 16.48 4.61 26.28
CA GLU A 598 16.61 4.65 27.74
C GLU A 598 15.58 3.80 28.49
N ILE A 599 15.48 2.52 28.09
CA ILE A 599 14.45 1.58 28.59
C ILE A 599 14.46 1.40 30.11
N GLU A 600 15.60 1.59 30.79
CA GLU A 600 15.73 1.53 32.24
C GLU A 600 14.91 2.57 32.99
N LYS A 601 14.47 3.64 32.31
CA LYS A 601 13.66 4.71 32.90
C LYS A 601 12.15 4.43 32.83
N ALA A 602 11.75 3.42 32.04
CA ALA A 602 10.35 3.12 31.82
C ALA A 602 9.63 2.62 33.07
N HIS A 603 8.33 2.98 33.21
CA HIS A 603 7.49 2.43 34.27
C HIS A 603 7.32 0.89 34.09
N VAL A 604 7.09 0.18 35.20
CA VAL A 604 6.98 -1.29 35.21
C VAL A 604 5.88 -1.81 34.27
N ASP A 605 4.79 -1.07 34.10
CA ASP A 605 3.68 -1.47 33.20
C ASP A 605 4.06 -1.43 31.71
N VAL A 606 5.08 -0.66 31.32
CA VAL A 606 5.63 -0.70 29.94
C VAL A 606 6.20 -2.06 29.63
N PHE A 607 6.89 -2.69 30.60
CA PHE A 607 7.44 -4.03 30.40
C PHE A 607 6.37 -5.08 30.18
N ASN A 608 5.17 -4.93 30.76
CA ASN A 608 4.06 -5.85 30.50
C ASN A 608 3.58 -5.76 29.04
N VAL A 609 3.54 -4.56 28.46
CA VAL A 609 3.22 -4.36 27.05
C VAL A 609 4.32 -4.95 26.15
N LEU A 610 5.59 -4.72 26.52
CA LEU A 610 6.72 -5.27 25.78
C LEU A 610 6.78 -6.80 25.84
N LEU A 611 6.42 -7.42 26.95
CA LEU A 611 6.34 -8.88 27.06
C LEU A 611 5.32 -9.44 26.05
N GLN A 612 4.13 -8.85 25.97
CA GLN A 612 3.13 -9.28 24.99
C GLN A 612 3.66 -9.12 23.58
N LEU A 613 4.31 -7.98 23.26
CA LEU A 613 4.89 -7.71 21.97
C LEU A 613 5.98 -8.72 21.57
N LEU A 614 6.87 -9.07 22.52
CA LEU A 614 7.98 -9.98 22.27
C LEU A 614 7.53 -11.44 22.14
N ASP A 615 6.49 -11.85 22.89
CA ASP A 615 5.99 -13.23 22.89
C ASP A 615 5.04 -13.52 21.74
N GLU A 616 4.03 -12.65 21.57
CA GLU A 616 2.93 -12.89 20.65
C GLU A 616 3.09 -12.14 19.31
N GLY A 617 4.06 -11.22 19.24
CA GLY A 617 4.29 -10.37 18.07
C GLY A 617 3.12 -9.45 17.75
N HIS A 618 2.22 -9.23 18.70
CA HIS A 618 1.11 -8.30 18.54
C HIS A 618 0.73 -7.63 19.87
N VAL A 619 0.09 -6.47 19.78
CA VAL A 619 -0.44 -5.73 20.92
C VAL A 619 -1.88 -5.35 20.64
N THR A 620 -2.77 -5.60 21.58
CA THR A 620 -4.17 -5.18 21.48
C THR A 620 -4.31 -3.75 22.00
N ASP A 621 -4.78 -2.86 21.14
CA ASP A 621 -5.11 -1.48 21.46
C ASP A 621 -6.34 -1.43 22.41
N THR A 622 -6.50 -0.34 23.15
CA THR A 622 -7.67 -0.11 24.03
C THR A 622 -9.01 -0.06 23.25
N GLN A 623 -8.96 0.17 21.93
CA GLN A 623 -10.13 0.06 21.04
C GLN A 623 -10.44 -1.39 20.62
N GLY A 624 -9.70 -2.37 21.15
CA GLY A 624 -9.86 -3.80 20.81
C GLY A 624 -9.25 -4.19 19.46
N ARG A 625 -8.44 -3.32 18.86
CA ARG A 625 -7.75 -3.61 17.59
C ARG A 625 -6.43 -4.31 17.87
N ASN A 626 -6.17 -5.36 17.12
CA ASN A 626 -4.93 -6.14 17.21
C ASN A 626 -3.89 -5.56 16.22
N VAL A 627 -2.76 -5.06 16.73
CA VAL A 627 -1.68 -4.46 15.92
C VAL A 627 -0.50 -5.41 15.89
N SER A 628 -0.11 -5.85 14.72
CA SER A 628 0.98 -6.81 14.50
C SER A 628 2.34 -6.12 14.43
N PHE A 629 3.31 -6.65 15.20
CA PHE A 629 4.72 -6.24 15.23
C PHE A 629 5.64 -7.28 14.58
N ARG A 630 5.10 -8.33 13.95
CA ARG A 630 5.86 -9.42 13.33
C ARG A 630 6.86 -8.97 12.28
N ASN A 631 6.60 -7.83 11.65
CA ASN A 631 7.48 -7.24 10.63
C ASN A 631 8.35 -6.11 11.18
N CYS A 632 8.31 -5.87 12.49
CA CYS A 632 9.11 -4.84 13.15
C CYS A 632 10.41 -5.42 13.71
N LEU A 633 11.44 -4.59 13.71
CA LEU A 633 12.68 -4.84 14.43
C LEU A 633 12.63 -4.04 15.73
N ILE A 634 12.77 -4.71 16.86
CA ILE A 634 12.67 -4.07 18.18
C ILE A 634 14.07 -3.81 18.72
N ILE A 635 14.37 -2.55 19.02
CA ILE A 635 15.64 -2.14 19.60
C ILE A 635 15.38 -1.38 20.89
N MET A 636 15.99 -1.82 21.95
CA MET A 636 15.96 -1.16 23.26
C MET A 636 17.35 -0.66 23.57
N THR A 637 17.52 0.62 23.95
CA THR A 637 18.81 1.13 24.39
C THR A 637 18.84 1.30 25.89
N SER A 638 19.97 1.04 26.50
CA SER A 638 20.17 1.26 27.94
C SER A 638 21.60 1.72 28.22
N ASN A 639 21.74 2.48 29.30
CA ASN A 639 23.04 2.94 29.81
C ASN A 639 23.51 2.11 31.01
N LEU A 640 22.78 1.05 31.38
CA LEU A 640 23.15 0.15 32.49
C LEU A 640 24.51 -0.50 32.22
N GLY A 641 25.33 -0.61 33.25
CA GLY A 641 26.69 -1.17 33.16
C GLY A 641 27.72 -0.30 32.45
N SER A 642 27.43 0.97 32.16
CA SER A 642 28.38 1.88 31.52
C SER A 642 29.65 2.11 32.33
N ASP A 643 29.55 2.08 33.69
CA ASP A 643 30.70 2.26 34.57
C ASP A 643 31.66 1.07 34.48
N GLU A 644 31.15 -0.15 34.46
CA GLU A 644 31.95 -1.39 34.27
C GLU A 644 32.66 -1.41 32.94
N ILE A 645 31.98 -1.03 31.87
CA ILE A 645 32.57 -0.92 30.53
C ILE A 645 33.71 0.10 30.53
N SER A 646 33.52 1.26 31.18
CA SER A 646 34.52 2.31 31.29
C SER A 646 35.71 1.89 32.15
N TYR A 647 35.47 1.15 33.25
CA TYR A 647 36.54 0.64 34.14
C TYR A 647 37.34 -0.47 33.46
N ALA A 648 36.68 -1.41 32.76
CA ALA A 648 37.33 -2.49 32.03
C ALA A 648 38.26 -1.98 30.91
N ASN A 649 37.81 -0.95 30.18
CA ASN A 649 38.62 -0.32 29.15
C ASN A 649 39.88 0.35 29.72
N LYS A 650 39.81 1.02 30.89
CA LYS A 650 40.97 1.63 31.58
C LYS A 650 42.00 0.57 32.04
N ARG A 651 41.54 -0.65 32.41
CA ARG A 651 42.42 -1.73 32.91
C ARG A 651 42.91 -2.70 31.84
N ARG A 652 42.52 -2.52 30.56
CA ARG A 652 42.83 -3.44 29.45
C ARG A 652 42.41 -4.91 29.69
N ASN A 653 41.47 -5.16 30.60
CA ASN A 653 41.04 -6.49 30.97
C ASN A 653 39.68 -6.79 30.29
N LYS A 654 39.71 -7.27 29.04
CA LYS A 654 38.51 -7.53 28.23
C LYS A 654 37.77 -8.82 28.60
N GLY A 655 38.27 -9.63 29.51
CA GLY A 655 37.81 -11.00 29.71
C GLY A 655 36.41 -11.21 30.32
N ASN A 656 35.81 -10.22 31.01
CA ASN A 656 34.54 -10.41 31.76
C ASN A 656 33.57 -9.22 31.67
N VAL A 657 33.71 -8.34 30.69
CA VAL A 657 32.88 -7.13 30.61
C VAL A 657 31.42 -7.48 30.33
N LYS A 658 31.19 -8.39 29.39
CA LYS A 658 29.83 -8.83 29.01
C LYS A 658 29.10 -9.45 30.21
N ASP A 659 29.77 -10.31 30.98
CA ASP A 659 29.16 -10.98 32.15
C ASP A 659 28.85 -9.98 33.27
N ALA A 660 29.75 -9.01 33.56
CA ALA A 660 29.51 -7.98 34.55
C ALA A 660 28.32 -7.10 34.15
N VAL A 661 28.24 -6.65 32.91
CA VAL A 661 27.11 -5.86 32.39
C VAL A 661 25.81 -6.68 32.47
N MET A 662 25.85 -7.95 32.07
CA MET A 662 24.67 -8.83 32.16
C MET A 662 24.22 -9.06 33.59
N GLN A 663 25.11 -9.01 34.59
CA GLN A 663 24.74 -9.11 35.98
C GLN A 663 23.93 -7.88 36.42
N HIS A 664 24.32 -6.66 35.98
CA HIS A 664 23.55 -5.44 36.21
C HIS A 664 22.18 -5.46 35.50
N VAL A 665 22.13 -5.95 34.25
CA VAL A 665 20.88 -6.12 33.53
C VAL A 665 19.92 -7.05 34.29
N ARG A 666 20.41 -8.21 34.73
CA ARG A 666 19.61 -9.19 35.49
C ARG A 666 19.17 -8.68 36.86
N SER A 667 19.90 -7.76 37.49
CA SER A 667 19.50 -7.14 38.75
C SER A 667 18.43 -6.07 38.59
N HIS A 668 18.38 -5.45 37.43
CA HIS A 668 17.44 -4.34 37.15
C HIS A 668 16.13 -4.81 36.51
N PHE A 669 16.21 -5.72 35.53
CA PHE A 669 15.05 -6.23 34.80
C PHE A 669 14.59 -7.57 35.33
N ARG A 670 13.28 -7.86 35.19
CA ARG A 670 12.69 -9.15 35.57
C ARG A 670 13.27 -10.27 34.66
N PRO A 671 13.51 -11.46 35.21
CA PRO A 671 14.04 -12.59 34.43
C PRO A 671 13.20 -12.94 33.20
N GLU A 672 11.86 -12.80 33.30
CA GLU A 672 10.92 -13.04 32.21
C GLU A 672 11.21 -12.13 31.00
N PHE A 673 11.46 -10.85 31.24
CA PHE A 673 11.76 -9.89 30.21
C PHE A 673 13.14 -10.14 29.57
N VAL A 674 14.14 -10.43 30.39
CA VAL A 674 15.50 -10.71 29.90
C VAL A 674 15.54 -11.95 28.99
N ASN A 675 14.75 -12.96 29.30
CA ASN A 675 14.71 -14.23 28.53
C ASN A 675 13.98 -14.10 27.18
N ARG A 676 13.28 -12.98 26.93
CA ARG A 676 12.54 -12.73 25.67
C ARG A 676 13.30 -11.87 24.68
N ILE A 677 14.46 -11.40 25.06
CA ILE A 677 15.33 -10.62 24.20
C ILE A 677 16.28 -11.55 23.48
N ASP A 678 16.30 -11.49 22.13
CA ASP A 678 17.11 -12.39 21.31
C ASP A 678 18.60 -12.16 21.52
N GLU A 679 19.05 -10.89 21.57
CA GLU A 679 20.48 -10.57 21.67
C GLU A 679 20.76 -9.34 22.54
N PHE A 680 21.77 -9.48 23.42
CA PHE A 680 22.32 -8.37 24.21
C PHE A 680 23.63 -7.95 23.60
N ILE A 681 23.69 -6.68 23.18
CA ILE A 681 24.80 -6.11 22.42
C ILE A 681 25.47 -5.05 23.26
N VAL A 682 26.73 -5.27 23.62
CA VAL A 682 27.53 -4.34 24.42
C VAL A 682 28.36 -3.46 23.48
N PHE A 683 28.17 -2.16 23.58
CA PHE A 683 28.91 -1.13 22.84
C PHE A 683 30.15 -0.71 23.61
N GLU A 684 31.30 -0.79 22.95
CA GLU A 684 32.57 -0.35 23.51
C GLU A 684 32.73 1.19 23.42
N PRO A 685 33.46 1.82 24.36
CA PRO A 685 33.81 3.24 24.26
C PRO A 685 34.69 3.49 23.02
N LEU A 686 34.43 4.62 22.35
CA LEU A 686 35.15 4.99 21.15
C LEU A 686 36.59 5.39 21.41
N THR A 687 37.51 4.99 20.56
CA THR A 687 38.90 5.42 20.56
C THR A 687 39.08 6.74 19.82
N HIS A 688 40.18 7.44 20.06
CA HIS A 688 40.48 8.72 19.38
C HIS A 688 40.54 8.59 17.87
N ALA A 689 41.11 7.52 17.34
CA ALA A 689 41.16 7.23 15.91
C ALA A 689 39.74 7.06 15.30
N GLN A 690 38.85 6.37 16.00
CA GLN A 690 37.46 6.22 15.57
C GLN A 690 36.68 7.54 15.60
N ILE A 691 37.02 8.45 16.52
CA ILE A 691 36.44 9.80 16.53
C ILE A 691 36.90 10.61 15.32
N GLU A 692 38.16 10.51 14.90
CA GLU A 692 38.65 11.14 13.68
C GLU A 692 37.87 10.66 12.44
N GLU A 693 37.62 9.34 12.35
CA GLU A 693 36.79 8.79 11.27
C GLU A 693 35.35 9.29 11.32
N ILE A 694 34.76 9.45 12.54
CA ILE A 694 33.42 10.04 12.72
C ILE A 694 33.38 11.48 12.23
N VAL A 695 34.42 12.28 12.55
CA VAL A 695 34.58 13.66 12.05
C VAL A 695 34.60 13.66 10.52
N GLN A 696 35.40 12.79 9.90
CA GLN A 696 35.49 12.68 8.44
C GLN A 696 34.11 12.32 7.83
N LEU A 697 33.37 11.39 8.45
CA LEU A 697 32.04 10.99 7.97
C LEU A 697 31.02 12.13 8.07
N GLN A 698 31.05 12.91 9.17
CA GLN A 698 30.16 14.07 9.37
C GLN A 698 30.53 15.22 8.40
N THR A 699 31.80 15.48 8.21
CA THR A 699 32.27 16.52 7.27
C THR A 699 32.02 16.13 5.82
N LYS A 700 32.06 14.85 5.45
CA LYS A 700 31.65 14.37 4.13
C LYS A 700 30.15 14.61 3.86
N LYS A 701 29.30 14.50 4.89
CA LYS A 701 27.87 14.89 4.78
C LYS A 701 27.70 16.40 4.57
N LEU A 702 28.57 17.22 5.19
CA LEU A 702 28.61 18.67 5.00
C LEU A 702 29.10 19.02 3.60
N SER A 703 30.18 18.41 3.10
CA SER A 703 30.71 18.63 1.77
C SER A 703 29.61 18.42 0.70
N LYS A 704 28.84 17.32 0.77
CA LYS A 704 27.72 17.07 -0.16
C LYS A 704 26.64 18.17 -0.16
N ARG A 705 26.44 18.90 0.96
CA ARG A 705 25.51 20.03 1.00
C ARG A 705 26.11 21.27 0.36
N ILE A 706 27.43 21.45 0.51
CA ILE A 706 28.17 22.57 -0.07
C ILE A 706 28.33 22.37 -1.58
N ASP A 707 28.55 21.13 -2.04
CA ASP A 707 28.58 20.75 -3.46
C ASP A 707 27.27 21.17 -4.18
N SER A 708 26.12 21.12 -3.47
CA SER A 708 24.86 21.60 -4.06
C SER A 708 24.83 23.11 -4.31
N GLN A 709 25.75 23.89 -3.68
CA GLN A 709 25.96 25.32 -3.89
C GLN A 709 27.15 25.61 -4.83
N ARG A 710 27.61 24.58 -5.55
CA ARG A 710 28.77 24.64 -6.47
C ARG A 710 30.08 25.05 -5.82
N MET A 711 30.28 24.69 -4.56
CA MET A 711 31.55 24.90 -3.86
C MET A 711 32.11 23.58 -3.38
N ASN A 712 33.42 23.43 -3.34
CA ASN A 712 34.07 22.21 -2.86
C ASN A 712 34.68 22.46 -1.48
N LEU A 713 34.45 21.55 -0.52
CA LEU A 713 35.07 21.60 0.80
C LEU A 713 36.12 20.51 0.95
N SER A 714 37.36 20.88 1.25
CA SER A 714 38.45 19.95 1.51
C SER A 714 39.01 20.20 2.92
N LEU A 715 39.05 19.14 3.74
CA LEU A 715 39.63 19.23 5.08
C LEU A 715 41.03 18.61 5.09
N ASP A 716 41.96 19.33 5.69
CA ASP A 716 43.30 18.81 5.98
C ASP A 716 43.25 17.93 7.26
N ARG A 717 44.23 17.07 7.38
CA ARG A 717 44.39 16.18 8.54
C ARG A 717 44.48 16.98 9.88
N SER A 718 45.15 18.13 9.87
CA SER A 718 45.25 19.01 11.03
C SER A 718 43.89 19.47 11.55
N ALA A 719 42.96 19.81 10.65
CA ALA A 719 41.60 20.20 11.00
C ALA A 719 40.78 19.04 11.57
N ILE A 720 40.95 17.83 11.01
CA ILE A 720 40.27 16.62 11.50
C ILE A 720 40.73 16.27 12.91
N GLU A 721 42.03 16.27 13.17
CA GLU A 721 42.63 16.02 14.48
C GLU A 721 42.20 17.07 15.50
N HIS A 722 42.11 18.34 15.10
CA HIS A 722 41.64 19.43 15.96
C HIS A 722 40.16 19.22 16.35
N LEU A 723 39.29 19.01 15.40
CA LEU A 723 37.86 18.74 15.62
C LEU A 723 37.63 17.50 16.47
N ALA A 724 38.41 16.46 16.25
CA ALA A 724 38.34 15.23 17.03
C ALA A 724 38.75 15.45 18.48
N ARG A 725 39.79 16.26 18.73
CA ARG A 725 40.25 16.60 20.08
C ARG A 725 39.23 17.44 20.83
N GLN A 726 38.63 18.44 20.19
CA GLN A 726 37.58 19.28 20.77
C GLN A 726 36.25 18.56 20.95
N GLY A 727 35.97 17.59 20.08
CA GLY A 727 34.71 16.81 20.10
C GLY A 727 34.79 15.54 20.93
N TYR A 728 35.94 15.16 21.51
CA TYR A 728 36.07 13.97 22.33
C TYR A 728 35.90 14.24 23.81
N ASP A 729 34.90 13.60 24.41
CA ASP A 729 34.71 13.54 25.86
C ASP A 729 34.58 12.07 26.29
N PRO A 730 35.41 11.59 27.20
CA PRO A 730 35.36 10.20 27.69
C PRO A 730 34.02 9.82 28.32
N ALA A 731 33.23 10.75 28.84
CA ALA A 731 31.93 10.51 29.44
C ALA A 731 30.77 10.53 28.43
N TYR A 732 30.88 11.40 27.42
CA TYR A 732 29.81 11.65 26.44
C TYR A 732 30.11 11.11 25.07
N GLY A 733 31.26 10.44 24.87
CA GLY A 733 31.67 9.81 23.60
C GLY A 733 31.76 10.79 22.43
N ALA A 734 31.11 10.45 21.32
CA ALA A 734 31.11 11.28 20.10
C ALA A 734 29.96 12.33 20.09
N ARG A 735 29.13 12.43 21.13
CA ARG A 735 28.02 13.41 21.18
C ARG A 735 28.48 14.87 21.03
N PRO A 736 29.59 15.31 21.64
CA PRO A 736 30.12 16.68 21.49
C PRO A 736 30.72 16.97 20.11
N VAL A 737 31.12 15.94 19.32
CA VAL A 737 31.71 16.11 17.96
C VAL A 737 30.82 16.96 17.06
N ARG A 738 29.52 16.69 17.07
CA ARG A 738 28.56 17.45 16.26
C ARG A 738 28.53 18.94 16.65
N ARG A 739 28.61 19.24 17.94
CA ARG A 739 28.64 20.62 18.45
C ARG A 739 29.95 21.28 18.08
N ALA A 740 31.09 20.57 18.19
CA ALA A 740 32.39 21.08 17.79
C ALA A 740 32.41 21.44 16.28
N ILE A 741 31.94 20.52 15.41
CA ILE A 741 31.82 20.80 13.97
C ILE A 741 30.91 22.02 13.71
N GLN A 742 29.78 22.12 14.41
CA GLN A 742 28.84 23.23 14.23
C GLN A 742 29.48 24.56 14.63
N ARG A 743 30.13 24.61 15.78
CA ARG A 743 30.73 25.83 16.32
C ARG A 743 31.97 26.25 15.57
N GLU A 744 32.89 25.31 15.31
CA GLU A 744 34.24 25.65 14.82
C GLU A 744 34.36 25.56 13.28
N LEU A 745 33.47 24.87 12.61
CA LEU A 745 33.52 24.75 11.14
C LEU A 745 32.30 25.38 10.45
N ILE A 746 31.07 24.99 10.84
CA ILE A 746 29.87 25.42 10.10
C ILE A 746 29.59 26.90 10.31
N GLN A 747 29.71 27.41 11.54
CA GLN A 747 29.41 28.81 11.85
C GLN A 747 30.42 29.78 11.16
N PRO A 748 31.74 29.60 11.25
CA PRO A 748 32.69 30.40 10.53
C PRO A 748 32.54 30.33 9.02
N LEU A 749 32.23 29.12 8.49
CA LEU A 749 32.00 28.91 7.07
C LEU A 749 30.76 29.69 6.59
N ALA A 750 29.64 29.60 7.32
CA ALA A 750 28.41 30.31 6.99
C ALA A 750 28.64 31.85 7.05
N ASN A 751 29.38 32.36 8.03
CA ASN A 751 29.71 33.79 8.13
C ASN A 751 30.56 34.24 6.92
N ALA A 752 31.56 33.45 6.55
CA ALA A 752 32.45 33.78 5.44
C ALA A 752 31.69 33.76 4.09
N MET A 753 30.76 32.78 3.91
CA MET A 753 29.90 32.74 2.75
C MET A 753 28.94 33.91 2.66
N LEU A 754 28.30 34.30 3.77
CA LEU A 754 27.40 35.45 3.83
C LEU A 754 28.13 36.80 3.59
N ARG A 755 29.39 36.89 3.97
CA ARG A 755 30.25 38.05 3.67
C ARG A 755 30.79 38.06 2.24
N GLY A 756 30.49 37.05 1.42
CA GLY A 756 30.94 36.95 0.03
C GLY A 756 32.45 36.70 -0.13
N VAL A 757 33.09 36.12 0.90
CA VAL A 757 34.52 35.78 0.85
C VAL A 757 34.80 34.64 -0.13
N PHE A 758 33.87 33.68 -0.17
CA PHE A 758 33.86 32.50 -1.10
C PHE A 758 32.77 32.67 -2.15
N ASN A 759 33.11 32.36 -3.39
CA ASN A 759 32.23 32.44 -4.54
C ASN A 759 31.89 31.04 -5.07
N GLU A 760 30.92 30.95 -5.99
CA GLU A 760 30.61 29.70 -6.73
C GLU A 760 31.87 29.18 -7.42
N ASP A 761 32.08 27.90 -7.43
CA ASP A 761 33.23 27.15 -7.97
C ASP A 761 34.54 27.24 -7.16
N ASP A 762 34.53 27.89 -5.99
CA ASP A 762 35.70 27.94 -5.08
C ASP A 762 35.92 26.61 -4.35
N THR A 763 37.20 26.25 -4.14
CA THR A 763 37.60 25.15 -3.28
C THR A 763 38.05 25.71 -1.93
N ILE A 764 37.26 25.42 -0.89
CA ILE A 764 37.54 25.87 0.48
C ILE A 764 38.42 24.83 1.17
N LEU A 765 39.64 25.21 1.48
CA LEU A 765 40.57 24.37 2.24
C LEU A 765 40.44 24.73 3.73
N VAL A 766 40.19 23.71 4.55
CA VAL A 766 40.07 23.83 6.01
C VAL A 766 41.34 23.27 6.64
N THR A 767 42.09 24.09 7.34
CA THR A 767 43.26 23.71 8.10
C THR A 767 43.10 24.09 9.56
N ALA A 768 43.89 23.55 10.45
CA ALA A 768 43.94 23.98 11.85
C ALA A 768 45.36 24.37 12.25
N ASP A 769 45.45 25.43 13.01
CA ASP A 769 46.68 25.89 13.66
C ASP A 769 46.54 25.91 15.19
N ARG A 770 47.48 26.56 15.91
CA ARG A 770 47.44 26.63 17.38
C ARG A 770 46.28 27.48 17.92
N GLU A 771 45.70 28.32 17.08
CA GLU A 771 44.65 29.28 17.40
C GLU A 771 43.24 28.79 17.02
N GLY A 772 43.11 27.72 16.22
CA GLY A 772 41.85 27.14 15.82
C GLY A 772 41.77 26.77 14.33
N ILE A 773 40.54 26.71 13.80
CA ILE A 773 40.29 26.36 12.39
C ILE A 773 40.46 27.60 11.51
N CYS A 774 41.20 27.40 10.42
CA CYS A 774 41.40 28.39 9.37
C CYS A 774 40.73 27.95 8.06
N LEU A 775 39.95 28.83 7.44
CA LEU A 775 39.34 28.63 6.13
C LEU A 775 40.12 29.42 5.10
N SER A 776 40.54 28.78 4.02
CA SER A 776 41.32 29.40 2.96
C SER A 776 40.82 29.04 1.57
N ASN A 777 40.90 29.96 0.62
CA ASN A 777 40.74 29.74 -0.80
C ASN A 777 42.00 30.27 -1.52
N GLY A 778 43.04 29.47 -1.64
CA GLY A 778 44.33 29.91 -2.17
C GLY A 778 44.93 31.03 -1.35
N PRO A 779 45.01 32.26 -1.90
CA PRO A 779 45.63 33.40 -1.19
C PRO A 779 44.77 34.07 -0.13
N LYS A 780 43.48 33.77 -0.03
CA LYS A 780 42.56 34.36 0.95
C LYS A 780 42.47 33.46 2.18
N ILE A 781 42.96 33.94 3.32
CA ILE A 781 42.88 33.26 4.61
C ILE A 781 41.88 34.01 5.48
N VAL A 782 40.84 33.33 5.94
CA VAL A 782 39.84 33.89 6.88
C VAL A 782 40.08 33.27 8.25
N ARG A 783 40.46 34.12 9.22
CA ARG A 783 40.58 33.74 10.62
C ARG A 783 39.49 34.48 11.39
N GLU A 784 38.50 33.75 11.92
CA GLU A 784 37.55 34.33 12.88
C GLU A 784 37.92 33.81 14.27
N HIS A 785 38.41 34.69 15.11
CA HIS A 785 38.58 34.44 16.55
C HIS A 785 37.24 34.58 17.22
N PHE A 786 36.70 33.51 17.79
CA PHE A 786 35.64 33.57 18.76
C PHE A 786 36.27 33.58 20.15
N ASP A 787 36.13 34.69 20.88
CA ASP A 787 36.47 34.78 22.31
C ASP A 787 35.56 33.79 23.09
N VAL A 788 36.16 32.67 23.53
CA VAL A 788 35.48 31.55 24.22
C VAL A 788 35.00 31.95 25.61
N HIS A 789 35.38 33.14 26.12
CA HIS A 789 35.08 33.56 27.48
C HIS A 789 33.82 34.44 27.67
N ALA A 790 33.09 34.75 26.60
CA ALA A 790 31.89 35.58 26.70
C ALA A 790 30.56 34.81 26.85
N ALA A 791 30.53 33.50 26.60
CA ALA A 791 29.28 32.72 26.57
C ALA A 791 29.00 31.88 27.83
N ASP A 792 30.00 31.66 28.69
CA ASP A 792 29.84 30.81 29.88
C ASP A 792 29.33 31.57 31.14
N SER A 793 29.03 32.86 31.03
CA SER A 793 28.59 33.69 32.18
C SER A 793 27.06 33.97 32.20
N GLU A 794 26.27 33.53 31.25
CA GLU A 794 24.84 33.77 31.21
C GLU A 794 23.93 32.54 31.48
N ASP A 795 24.46 31.32 31.48
CA ASP A 795 23.66 30.10 31.72
C ASP A 795 23.63 29.59 33.18
N GLU A 796 24.24 30.33 34.16
CA GLU A 796 24.10 29.96 35.58
C GLU A 796 22.98 30.72 36.34
N LYS A 797 22.06 31.36 35.62
CA LYS A 797 20.89 31.97 36.25
C LYS A 797 19.62 31.67 35.43
N TYR A 798 19.12 30.42 35.53
CA TYR A 798 17.67 30.09 35.54
C TYR A 798 17.46 28.63 35.88
#